data_890cb1112de3a509deaabccdbdadad79
#
_entry.id   890cb1112de3a509deaabccdbdadad79
#
_cell.length_a   1.000
_cell.length_b   1.000
_cell.length_c   1.000
_cell.angle_alpha   90.00
_cell.angle_beta   90.00
_cell.angle_gamma   90.00
#
_symmetry.space_group_name_H-M   'P 1'
#
loop_
_entity.id
_entity.type
_entity.pdbx_description
1 polymer ?
#
loop_
_entity_poly.entity_id
_entity_poly.type
_entity_poly.pdbx_seq_one_letter_code
_entity_poly.pdbx_strand_id
1 'polypeptide(L)'
;MRDCVRGPKARAIGRGLILSACPLFLGSCNNGSTQTPPPVSVTLTPARGLVVTQSITLAASVANDSQGLGVTWSATGGAFTNQAATTAVYTAPPTAGTFTITATSKADTTKGASATFGVTDLAGVFTWHNDLARTGQNLQEFALTPSFVTTAMFGKLFSCAVDGAVYVQPLWVANLTLNGAKRNVIFAATQHDSVYAFDADANPCTMLWRANLLDPAHGGTAGETPVPSSGGGALVGNGFGDINPEVGVTGTPVIDPASGAFYVVSKSVIASPTPPVFFQRLHALDLATGNEKLSGPVAIAASVAGTGDGSSGSTLSFDAQSQNQRPGLALFGGNVYIAWASHEDTFPYHGWVLAYNAANLTLPPAVFNTTPNGGLGGIWMSAAAPAFDTSGNMYFATGNGSFNGSDEFGDSILKLEGPSGGTLPLLDYFTPFNQASLSAIDGDLGAGGSVVLPDPTTGTHRQLLVQVGKDGTIYLLDRSNLGKYCDPNPPSNCLSDTQIVQELPNALNGMWGTPAYWNGTLYFGGAQIGGTSGDSLKAFSFSADASGQFLLSTSPTSMSLHVFNFSGPTPSVSANGTSNGIVWVLDNSQYGPPTPNGSGPTVLHAYDATNLANELWNSAQAANNRDLAGNAVKFTVPTVANGKVYVGTRTELDVYGLLPN
;
A
#
# COMPACT_ATOMS: atom_id res chain seq x y z
N MET A 1 28.45 10.21 -54.93
CA MET A 1 28.04 10.55 -56.31
C MET A 1 26.75 11.32 -56.19
N ARG A 2 26.92 12.58 -56.23
CA ARG A 2 26.40 13.56 -57.20
C ARG A 2 24.90 13.70 -57.11
N ASP A 3 24.46 14.76 -56.52
CA ASP A 3 24.29 16.16 -57.04
C ASP A 3 22.93 16.31 -57.69
N CYS A 4 22.17 17.27 -57.56
CA CYS A 4 22.21 18.73 -57.41
C CYS A 4 20.78 19.21 -57.64
N VAL A 5 20.24 20.16 -57.10
CA VAL A 5 20.45 21.58 -56.81
C VAL A 5 19.26 22.44 -57.37
N ARG A 6 18.74 23.29 -56.52
CA ARG A 6 18.22 24.67 -56.70
C ARG A 6 16.90 24.98 -57.43
N GLY A 7 16.10 25.75 -56.68
CA GLY A 7 15.11 26.72 -57.16
C GLY A 7 15.74 27.88 -57.98
N PRO A 8 15.18 29.04 -58.19
CA PRO A 8 14.41 29.93 -57.31
C PRO A 8 13.40 30.93 -58.01
N LYS A 9 12.68 31.72 -57.16
CA LYS A 9 12.30 33.17 -57.35
C LYS A 9 11.54 33.61 -58.60
N ALA A 10 10.63 34.50 -58.64
CA ALA A 10 10.06 35.60 -57.91
C ALA A 10 9.43 36.61 -58.89
N ARG A 11 8.54 37.47 -58.36
CA ARG A 11 8.13 38.80 -58.92
C ARG A 11 7.22 38.83 -60.12
N ALA A 12 6.26 39.65 -60.30
CA ALA A 12 5.61 40.75 -59.64
C ALA A 12 4.88 41.60 -60.70
N ILE A 13 3.83 42.32 -60.30
CA ILE A 13 3.36 43.56 -60.86
C ILE A 13 2.51 43.52 -62.16
N GLY A 14 1.30 44.08 -62.07
CA GLY A 14 0.50 44.53 -63.21
C GLY A 14 -0.87 45.05 -62.83
N ARG A 15 -0.93 46.33 -62.55
CA ARG A 15 -2.17 47.14 -62.39
C ARG A 15 -2.92 47.18 -63.74
N GLY A 16 -4.27 47.14 -63.64
CA GLY A 16 -5.13 47.47 -64.79
C GLY A 16 -6.54 47.77 -64.31
N LEU A 17 -6.85 49.05 -64.12
CA LEU A 17 -8.21 49.58 -63.93
C LEU A 17 -8.94 49.53 -65.28
N ILE A 18 -10.15 48.98 -65.34
CA ILE A 18 -11.19 49.43 -66.25
C ILE A 18 -12.54 49.41 -65.52
N LEU A 19 -13.15 50.61 -65.50
CA LEU A 19 -14.54 50.82 -65.15
C LEU A 19 -15.43 50.32 -66.30
N SER A 20 -16.56 49.70 -65.97
CA SER A 20 -17.80 49.89 -66.74
C SER A 20 -19.03 49.31 -65.97
N ALA A 21 -19.94 50.23 -65.70
CA ALA A 21 -21.41 50.21 -65.68
C ALA A 21 -22.20 49.07 -65.04
N CYS A 22 -22.96 49.48 -64.09
CA CYS A 22 -24.17 48.91 -63.48
C CYS A 22 -25.26 48.58 -64.54
N PRO A 23 -26.11 47.55 -64.34
CA PRO A 23 -27.49 47.91 -64.00
C PRO A 23 -28.03 47.22 -62.72
N LEU A 24 -28.82 47.96 -62.01
CA LEU A 24 -29.68 47.49 -60.91
C LEU A 24 -30.63 46.41 -61.39
N PHE A 25 -30.61 45.26 -60.67
CA PHE A 25 -31.78 44.42 -60.56
C PHE A 25 -32.05 44.17 -59.06
N LEU A 26 -33.13 44.77 -58.58
CA LEU A 26 -33.76 44.46 -57.33
C LEU A 26 -34.36 43.04 -57.43
N GLY A 27 -33.72 42.10 -56.76
CA GLY A 27 -34.22 40.75 -56.51
C GLY A 27 -34.13 40.48 -55.03
N SER A 28 -35.18 40.82 -54.31
CA SER A 28 -35.37 40.40 -52.91
C SER A 28 -35.51 38.86 -52.89
N CYS A 29 -34.47 38.16 -52.49
CA CYS A 29 -34.57 36.76 -52.01
C CYS A 29 -34.17 36.75 -50.54
N ASN A 30 -35.17 36.89 -49.70
CA ASN A 30 -35.10 36.62 -48.30
C ASN A 30 -35.01 35.11 -48.11
N ASN A 31 -33.80 34.52 -48.26
CA ASN A 31 -33.51 33.17 -47.79
C ASN A 31 -33.21 33.28 -46.29
N GLY A 32 -34.28 33.34 -45.53
CA GLY A 32 -34.21 33.04 -44.13
C GLY A 32 -33.79 31.55 -43.96
N SER A 33 -32.48 31.30 -43.95
CA SER A 33 -31.97 30.07 -43.35
C SER A 33 -32.38 30.11 -41.88
N THR A 34 -33.44 29.41 -41.55
CA THR A 34 -33.75 29.08 -40.16
C THR A 34 -32.62 28.14 -39.72
N GLN A 35 -31.52 28.74 -39.23
CA GLN A 35 -30.51 28.01 -38.47
C GLN A 35 -31.26 27.48 -37.27
N THR A 36 -31.52 26.16 -37.24
CA THR A 36 -32.02 25.50 -36.06
C THR A 36 -31.09 25.84 -34.91
N PRO A 37 -31.58 26.43 -33.82
CA PRO A 37 -30.71 26.70 -32.68
C PRO A 37 -29.94 25.46 -32.29
N PRO A 38 -28.64 25.56 -31.98
CA PRO A 38 -27.88 24.41 -31.56
C PRO A 38 -28.55 23.74 -30.37
N PRO A 39 -28.57 22.39 -30.28
CA PRO A 39 -29.32 21.66 -29.26
C PRO A 39 -28.79 21.99 -27.86
N VAL A 40 -29.67 22.03 -26.88
CA VAL A 40 -29.33 22.12 -25.46
C VAL A 40 -28.54 20.87 -25.06
N SER A 41 -27.45 21.03 -24.32
CA SER A 41 -26.70 19.93 -23.73
C SER A 41 -26.37 20.24 -22.27
N VAL A 42 -26.26 19.20 -21.45
CA VAL A 42 -25.94 19.30 -20.03
C VAL A 42 -24.68 18.48 -19.78
N THR A 43 -23.76 19.05 -19.01
CA THR A 43 -22.62 18.31 -18.43
C THR A 43 -22.66 18.41 -16.93
N LEU A 44 -22.19 17.36 -16.25
CA LEU A 44 -22.15 17.26 -14.80
C LEU A 44 -20.74 16.88 -14.37
N THR A 45 -20.31 17.40 -13.21
CA THR A 45 -19.06 16.97 -12.57
C THR A 45 -19.03 15.44 -12.48
N PRO A 46 -17.90 14.77 -12.82
CA PRO A 46 -17.84 13.32 -12.92
C PRO A 46 -18.07 12.60 -11.59
N ALA A 47 -18.34 11.30 -11.72
CA ALA A 47 -18.42 10.35 -10.63
C ALA A 47 -17.17 10.37 -9.74
N ARG A 48 -17.35 10.13 -8.45
CA ARG A 48 -16.25 10.00 -7.48
C ARG A 48 -16.67 9.15 -6.27
N GLY A 49 -15.70 8.79 -5.44
CA GLY A 49 -15.95 8.24 -4.12
C GLY A 49 -16.37 9.33 -3.12
N LEU A 50 -17.31 9.02 -2.25
CA LEU A 50 -17.72 9.82 -1.10
C LEU A 50 -17.81 8.92 0.14
N VAL A 51 -17.57 9.51 1.31
CA VAL A 51 -17.90 8.86 2.58
C VAL A 51 -19.37 9.14 2.91
N VAL A 52 -20.03 8.21 3.62
CA VAL A 52 -21.40 8.42 4.13
C VAL A 52 -21.54 9.78 4.82
N THR A 53 -22.64 10.49 4.55
CA THR A 53 -22.95 11.82 5.06
C THR A 53 -22.00 12.96 4.63
N GLN A 54 -21.00 12.69 3.80
CA GLN A 54 -20.11 13.73 3.24
C GLN A 54 -20.90 14.65 2.33
N SER A 55 -20.64 15.96 2.42
CA SER A 55 -21.25 16.98 1.56
C SER A 55 -20.24 17.50 0.55
N ILE A 56 -20.66 17.64 -0.71
CA ILE A 56 -19.87 18.23 -1.80
C ILE A 56 -20.70 19.23 -2.58
N THR A 57 -20.03 20.22 -3.18
CA THR A 57 -20.67 21.12 -4.16
C THR A 57 -20.59 20.48 -5.53
N LEU A 58 -21.73 20.31 -6.17
CA LEU A 58 -21.85 19.87 -7.56
C LEU A 58 -22.04 21.08 -8.48
N ALA A 59 -21.53 20.99 -9.70
CA ALA A 59 -21.74 21.95 -10.74
C ALA A 59 -22.22 21.25 -12.03
N ALA A 60 -23.18 21.84 -12.70
CA ALA A 60 -23.61 21.46 -14.04
C ALA A 60 -23.47 22.65 -14.99
N SER A 61 -23.12 22.40 -16.24
CA SER A 61 -23.20 23.42 -17.29
C SER A 61 -24.28 23.06 -18.29
N VAL A 62 -25.02 24.07 -18.78
CA VAL A 62 -26.05 23.90 -19.78
C VAL A 62 -25.69 24.78 -20.96
N ALA A 63 -25.30 24.14 -22.06
CA ALA A 63 -25.02 24.87 -23.31
C ALA A 63 -26.36 25.23 -24.01
N ASN A 64 -26.38 26.39 -24.66
CA ASN A 64 -27.54 26.92 -25.41
C ASN A 64 -28.80 27.20 -24.56
N ASP A 65 -28.64 27.37 -23.27
CA ASP A 65 -29.66 27.87 -22.36
C ASP A 65 -29.69 29.42 -22.41
N SER A 66 -30.37 29.98 -23.41
CA SER A 66 -30.39 31.42 -23.65
C SER A 66 -31.10 32.26 -22.56
N GLN A 67 -31.90 31.62 -21.72
CA GLN A 67 -32.61 32.24 -20.61
C GLN A 67 -31.91 32.02 -19.24
N GLY A 68 -30.84 31.23 -19.21
CA GLY A 68 -30.12 30.92 -17.96
C GLY A 68 -30.96 30.18 -16.93
N LEU A 69 -31.89 29.31 -17.37
CA LEU A 69 -32.82 28.59 -16.49
C LEU A 69 -32.10 27.54 -15.63
N GLY A 70 -31.00 27.02 -16.14
CA GLY A 70 -30.16 26.03 -15.46
C GLY A 70 -30.77 24.63 -15.40
N VAL A 71 -30.54 23.93 -14.29
CA VAL A 71 -30.91 22.52 -14.12
C VAL A 71 -31.84 22.30 -12.94
N THR A 72 -32.52 21.13 -12.96
CA THR A 72 -33.16 20.49 -11.81
C THR A 72 -32.28 19.32 -11.38
N TRP A 73 -32.04 19.18 -10.08
CA TRP A 73 -31.23 18.11 -9.49
C TRP A 73 -32.10 16.99 -8.96
N SER A 74 -31.71 15.74 -9.21
CA SER A 74 -32.29 14.54 -8.61
C SER A 74 -31.20 13.53 -8.29
N ALA A 75 -31.46 12.62 -7.33
CA ALA A 75 -30.56 11.54 -6.97
C ALA A 75 -31.36 10.31 -6.52
N THR A 76 -30.76 9.12 -6.67
CA THR A 76 -31.33 7.86 -6.17
C THR A 76 -31.17 7.70 -4.65
N GLY A 77 -30.37 8.55 -4.00
CA GLY A 77 -30.18 8.62 -2.55
C GLY A 77 -29.43 9.89 -2.16
N GLY A 78 -29.43 10.21 -0.86
CA GLY A 78 -28.88 11.48 -0.35
C GLY A 78 -29.84 12.67 -0.51
N ALA A 79 -29.33 13.87 -0.30
CA ALA A 79 -30.13 15.09 -0.29
C ALA A 79 -29.41 16.27 -0.92
N PHE A 80 -30.17 17.21 -1.46
CA PHE A 80 -29.68 18.47 -2.01
C PHE A 80 -30.07 19.66 -1.13
N THR A 81 -29.12 20.55 -0.93
CA THR A 81 -29.34 21.88 -0.31
C THR A 81 -28.71 22.94 -1.17
N ASN A 82 -29.01 24.24 -0.89
CA ASN A 82 -28.42 25.39 -1.56
C ASN A 82 -28.43 25.26 -3.10
N GLN A 83 -29.59 24.85 -3.66
CA GLN A 83 -29.74 24.69 -5.10
C GLN A 83 -29.83 26.05 -5.79
N ALA A 84 -28.90 26.31 -6.70
CA ALA A 84 -28.87 27.45 -7.63
C ALA A 84 -29.15 26.97 -9.06
N ALA A 85 -29.07 27.87 -10.04
CA ALA A 85 -29.34 27.49 -11.44
C ALA A 85 -28.45 26.35 -11.97
N THR A 86 -27.16 26.36 -11.58
CA THR A 86 -26.17 25.42 -12.09
C THR A 86 -25.36 24.70 -10.99
N THR A 87 -25.62 25.00 -9.71
CA THR A 87 -24.92 24.39 -8.58
C THR A 87 -25.89 23.88 -7.51
N ALA A 88 -25.45 22.88 -6.76
CA ALA A 88 -26.14 22.40 -5.56
C ALA A 88 -25.14 21.78 -4.59
N VAL A 89 -25.44 21.83 -3.30
CA VAL A 89 -24.72 21.03 -2.30
C VAL A 89 -25.44 19.69 -2.18
N TYR A 90 -24.73 18.63 -2.52
CA TYR A 90 -25.20 17.24 -2.34
C TYR A 90 -24.61 16.66 -1.08
N THR A 91 -25.42 16.06 -0.24
CA THR A 91 -25.01 15.27 0.92
C THR A 91 -25.26 13.79 0.66
N ALA A 92 -24.22 12.98 0.73
CA ALA A 92 -24.30 11.54 0.56
C ALA A 92 -25.24 10.90 1.61
N PRO A 93 -25.94 9.79 1.29
CA PRO A 93 -26.79 9.10 2.25
C PRO A 93 -26.00 8.50 3.41
N PRO A 94 -26.63 8.13 4.53
CA PRO A 94 -25.97 7.49 5.67
C PRO A 94 -25.67 6.00 5.45
N THR A 95 -26.05 5.45 4.29
CA THR A 95 -25.81 4.04 3.92
C THR A 95 -24.82 3.98 2.76
N ALA A 96 -23.90 3.04 2.82
CA ALA A 96 -22.95 2.76 1.74
C ALA A 96 -23.67 2.16 0.50
N GLY A 97 -23.10 2.37 -0.67
CA GLY A 97 -23.60 1.85 -1.93
C GLY A 97 -23.32 2.76 -3.12
N THR A 98 -23.98 2.47 -4.23
CA THR A 98 -23.85 3.22 -5.48
C THR A 98 -25.08 4.06 -5.74
N PHE A 99 -24.91 5.36 -6.00
CA PHE A 99 -25.99 6.33 -6.17
C PHE A 99 -25.78 7.14 -7.44
N THR A 100 -26.88 7.36 -8.19
CA THR A 100 -26.87 8.17 -9.40
C THR A 100 -27.41 9.56 -9.12
N ILE A 101 -26.67 10.58 -9.52
CA ILE A 101 -27.05 11.98 -9.49
C ILE A 101 -27.34 12.42 -10.92
N THR A 102 -28.46 13.11 -11.13
CA THR A 102 -28.86 13.61 -12.44
C THR A 102 -29.15 15.11 -12.38
N ALA A 103 -28.56 15.84 -13.35
CA ALA A 103 -28.88 17.23 -13.64
C ALA A 103 -29.70 17.28 -14.93
N THR A 104 -30.96 17.73 -14.87
CA THR A 104 -31.88 17.82 -16.02
C THR A 104 -32.08 19.31 -16.38
N SER A 105 -31.88 19.67 -17.65
CA SER A 105 -32.09 21.05 -18.13
C SER A 105 -33.52 21.51 -17.90
N LYS A 106 -33.69 22.75 -17.40
CA LYS A 106 -35.01 23.39 -17.34
C LYS A 106 -35.44 24.00 -18.68
N ALA A 107 -34.46 24.30 -19.56
CA ALA A 107 -34.72 24.81 -20.90
C ALA A 107 -35.23 23.72 -21.87
N ASP A 108 -34.75 22.50 -21.68
CA ASP A 108 -35.19 21.29 -22.42
C ASP A 108 -35.12 20.09 -21.48
N THR A 109 -36.25 19.69 -20.93
CA THR A 109 -36.34 18.59 -19.96
C THR A 109 -36.03 17.20 -20.53
N THR A 110 -35.83 17.08 -21.83
CA THR A 110 -35.36 15.84 -22.48
C THR A 110 -33.82 15.70 -22.41
N LYS A 111 -33.12 16.76 -21.99
CA LYS A 111 -31.65 16.80 -21.90
C LYS A 111 -31.22 16.79 -20.45
N GLY A 112 -30.30 15.89 -20.15
CA GLY A 112 -29.74 15.75 -18.83
C GLY A 112 -28.39 15.03 -18.87
N ALA A 113 -27.66 15.13 -17.77
CA ALA A 113 -26.41 14.39 -17.52
C ALA A 113 -26.53 13.67 -16.19
N SER A 114 -26.01 12.47 -16.12
CA SER A 114 -25.98 11.65 -14.90
C SER A 114 -24.55 11.25 -14.57
N ALA A 115 -24.24 11.19 -13.27
CA ALA A 115 -23.00 10.67 -12.74
C ALA A 115 -23.27 9.68 -11.61
N THR A 116 -22.51 8.60 -11.57
CA THR A 116 -22.61 7.57 -10.53
C THR A 116 -21.57 7.83 -9.46
N PHE A 117 -22.00 7.84 -8.19
CA PHE A 117 -21.14 8.04 -7.03
C PHE A 117 -21.09 6.77 -6.20
N GLY A 118 -19.88 6.32 -5.83
CA GLY A 118 -19.70 5.29 -4.83
C GLY A 118 -19.65 5.94 -3.44
N VAL A 119 -20.49 5.50 -2.53
CA VAL A 119 -20.53 5.97 -1.14
C VAL A 119 -20.03 4.86 -0.24
N THR A 120 -18.95 5.10 0.50
CA THR A 120 -18.36 4.13 1.42
C THR A 120 -18.65 4.49 2.87
N ASP A 121 -18.80 3.47 3.71
CA ASP A 121 -18.80 3.58 5.18
C ASP A 121 -17.48 3.10 5.79
N LEU A 122 -16.45 2.89 4.98
CA LEU A 122 -15.11 2.56 5.46
C LEU A 122 -14.61 3.65 6.41
N ALA A 123 -14.34 3.27 7.67
CA ALA A 123 -13.84 4.20 8.68
C ALA A 123 -12.36 4.59 8.45
N GLY A 124 -11.58 3.69 7.86
CA GLY A 124 -10.19 3.94 7.52
C GLY A 124 -9.42 2.68 7.14
N VAL A 125 -8.21 2.90 6.63
CA VAL A 125 -7.13 1.91 6.51
C VAL A 125 -6.14 2.25 7.61
N PHE A 126 -6.22 1.53 8.74
CA PHE A 126 -5.54 1.87 9.99
C PHE A 126 -4.24 1.10 10.22
N THR A 127 -3.98 0.09 9.42
CA THR A 127 -2.83 -0.81 9.56
C THR A 127 -2.42 -1.33 8.20
N TRP A 128 -1.22 -1.84 8.12
CA TRP A 128 -0.70 -2.46 6.90
C TRP A 128 -1.62 -3.59 6.41
N HIS A 129 -1.85 -3.62 5.10
CA HIS A 129 -2.66 -4.62 4.38
C HIS A 129 -4.12 -4.69 4.87
N ASN A 130 -4.67 -3.52 5.25
CA ASN A 130 -6.05 -3.17 5.59
C ASN A 130 -6.58 -3.72 6.92
N ASP A 131 -6.19 -4.92 7.36
CA ASP A 131 -6.67 -5.57 8.57
C ASP A 131 -5.56 -6.34 9.31
N LEU A 132 -5.88 -6.84 10.49
CA LEU A 132 -4.92 -7.59 11.32
C LEU A 132 -4.67 -9.02 10.82
N ALA A 133 -5.58 -9.60 10.06
CA ALA A 133 -5.39 -10.89 9.40
C ALA A 133 -4.49 -10.79 8.16
N ARG A 134 -4.20 -9.57 7.71
CA ARG A 134 -3.37 -9.21 6.54
C ARG A 134 -3.98 -9.67 5.21
N THR A 135 -5.31 -9.62 5.12
CA THR A 135 -6.02 -10.06 3.91
C THR A 135 -5.80 -9.17 2.70
N GLY A 136 -5.41 -7.91 2.88
CA GLY A 136 -5.16 -6.96 1.79
C GLY A 136 -6.41 -6.52 1.04
N GLN A 137 -7.62 -6.74 1.60
CA GLN A 137 -8.87 -6.44 0.92
C GLN A 137 -9.58 -5.22 1.52
N ASN A 138 -10.14 -4.38 0.65
CA ASN A 138 -11.16 -3.38 0.98
C ASN A 138 -12.47 -3.80 0.31
N LEU A 139 -13.44 -4.25 1.11
CA LEU A 139 -14.75 -4.73 0.62
C LEU A 139 -15.81 -3.61 0.52
N GLN A 140 -15.43 -2.37 0.84
CA GLN A 140 -16.32 -1.20 0.89
C GLN A 140 -15.92 -0.16 -0.18
N GLU A 141 -15.41 -0.63 -1.34
CA GLU A 141 -15.09 0.23 -2.48
C GLU A 141 -16.22 0.17 -3.53
N PHE A 142 -16.93 1.28 -3.69
CA PHE A 142 -18.11 1.36 -4.54
C PHE A 142 -17.91 2.22 -5.79
N ALA A 143 -16.85 3.02 -5.85
CA ALA A 143 -16.59 3.93 -6.96
C ALA A 143 -15.68 3.30 -8.03
N LEU A 144 -14.67 2.53 -7.63
CA LEU A 144 -13.74 1.88 -8.53
C LEU A 144 -14.27 0.50 -8.94
N THR A 145 -14.69 0.39 -10.18
CA THR A 145 -15.18 -0.87 -10.77
C THR A 145 -14.36 -1.22 -12.01
N PRO A 146 -14.32 -2.49 -12.44
CA PRO A 146 -13.63 -2.87 -13.68
C PRO A 146 -14.05 -2.06 -14.91
N SER A 147 -15.30 -1.60 -14.96
CA SER A 147 -15.82 -0.79 -16.07
C SER A 147 -15.35 0.67 -16.03
N PHE A 148 -14.99 1.21 -14.87
CA PHE A 148 -14.53 2.59 -14.72
C PHE A 148 -13.00 2.70 -14.69
N VAL A 149 -12.29 1.63 -14.34
CA VAL A 149 -10.81 1.63 -14.30
C VAL A 149 -10.27 1.36 -15.70
N THR A 150 -10.32 2.41 -16.54
CA THR A 150 -9.86 2.40 -17.92
C THR A 150 -9.03 3.65 -18.21
N THR A 151 -8.18 3.62 -19.23
CA THR A 151 -7.32 4.76 -19.61
C THR A 151 -8.11 6.06 -19.89
N ALA A 152 -9.37 5.95 -20.30
CA ALA A 152 -10.24 7.10 -20.56
C ALA A 152 -10.83 7.73 -19.28
N MET A 153 -11.10 6.90 -18.25
CA MET A 153 -11.88 7.34 -17.10
C MET A 153 -11.11 7.33 -15.78
N PHE A 154 -9.94 6.69 -15.73
CA PHE A 154 -9.11 6.57 -14.54
C PHE A 154 -7.68 7.02 -14.81
N GLY A 155 -7.04 7.65 -13.83
CA GLY A 155 -5.65 8.10 -13.96
C GLY A 155 -5.19 8.90 -12.77
N LYS A 156 -3.99 9.48 -12.87
CA LYS A 156 -3.36 10.31 -11.84
C LYS A 156 -4.12 11.63 -11.69
N LEU A 157 -4.57 11.93 -10.48
CA LEU A 157 -5.30 13.16 -10.16
C LEU A 157 -4.34 14.27 -9.74
N PHE A 158 -3.39 13.95 -8.86
CA PHE A 158 -2.36 14.87 -8.34
C PHE A 158 -1.27 14.09 -7.60
N SER A 159 -0.21 14.81 -7.21
CA SER A 159 0.85 14.31 -6.31
C SER A 159 1.01 15.25 -5.13
N CYS A 160 1.42 14.70 -3.99
CA CYS A 160 1.84 15.43 -2.81
C CYS A 160 3.34 15.23 -2.61
N ALA A 161 4.12 16.31 -2.67
CA ALA A 161 5.56 16.25 -2.46
C ALA A 161 5.89 15.89 -0.99
N VAL A 162 6.88 15.04 -0.80
CA VAL A 162 7.46 14.66 0.50
C VAL A 162 8.99 14.73 0.45
N ASP A 163 9.64 14.72 1.62
CA ASP A 163 11.08 14.95 1.75
C ASP A 163 11.95 13.70 1.68
N GLY A 164 11.37 12.52 1.57
CA GLY A 164 12.11 11.26 1.53
C GLY A 164 11.30 10.11 0.95
N ALA A 165 11.92 8.96 0.78
CA ALA A 165 11.28 7.78 0.21
C ALA A 165 10.17 7.24 1.13
N VAL A 166 9.00 6.94 0.54
CA VAL A 166 7.84 6.39 1.23
C VAL A 166 7.84 4.87 1.08
N TYR A 167 8.44 4.17 2.05
CA TYR A 167 8.43 2.70 2.11
C TYR A 167 7.15 2.16 2.75
N VAL A 168 6.54 2.97 3.60
CA VAL A 168 5.32 2.60 4.33
C VAL A 168 4.11 2.52 3.39
N GLN A 169 3.14 1.69 3.73
CA GLN A 169 1.80 1.81 3.13
C GLN A 169 1.15 3.10 3.64
N PRO A 170 0.66 4.00 2.76
CA PRO A 170 -0.10 5.17 3.20
C PRO A 170 -1.37 4.75 3.96
N LEU A 171 -1.68 5.42 5.08
CA LEU A 171 -2.86 5.11 5.90
C LEU A 171 -3.94 6.17 5.72
N TRP A 172 -5.20 5.74 5.60
CA TRP A 172 -6.32 6.62 5.31
C TRP A 172 -7.36 6.63 6.44
N VAL A 173 -7.88 7.81 6.78
CA VAL A 173 -8.90 7.99 7.85
C VAL A 173 -10.06 8.82 7.31
N ALA A 174 -11.28 8.31 7.47
CA ALA A 174 -12.51 9.01 7.11
C ALA A 174 -12.93 10.01 8.19
N ASN A 175 -13.49 11.14 7.76
CA ASN A 175 -14.19 12.09 8.62
C ASN A 175 -13.40 12.53 9.88
N LEU A 176 -12.07 12.59 9.81
CA LEU A 176 -11.25 13.08 10.91
C LEU A 176 -11.55 14.55 11.19
N THR A 177 -11.78 14.90 12.46
CA THR A 177 -12.03 16.29 12.84
C THR A 177 -10.71 17.03 13.05
N LEU A 178 -10.44 18.03 12.19
CA LEU A 178 -9.30 18.94 12.30
C LEU A 178 -9.80 20.37 12.35
N ASN A 179 -9.43 21.12 13.39
CA ASN A 179 -9.83 22.51 13.58
C ASN A 179 -11.35 22.74 13.43
N GLY A 180 -12.16 21.80 13.93
CA GLY A 180 -13.62 21.83 13.88
C GLY A 180 -14.25 21.43 12.54
N ALA A 181 -13.46 21.10 11.51
CA ALA A 181 -13.94 20.60 10.22
C ALA A 181 -13.64 19.11 10.05
N LYS A 182 -14.59 18.37 9.49
CA LYS A 182 -14.38 16.95 9.11
C LYS A 182 -13.67 16.87 7.76
N ARG A 183 -12.63 16.02 7.67
CA ARG A 183 -11.86 15.77 6.46
C ARG A 183 -11.53 14.29 6.35
N ASN A 184 -11.45 13.80 5.13
CA ASN A 184 -10.79 12.54 4.84
C ASN A 184 -9.29 12.81 4.74
N VAL A 185 -8.47 12.05 5.45
CA VAL A 185 -7.03 12.33 5.59
C VAL A 185 -6.22 11.11 5.15
N ILE A 186 -5.17 11.36 4.37
CA ILE A 186 -4.16 10.36 4.02
C ILE A 186 -2.85 10.70 4.73
N PHE A 187 -2.25 9.72 5.39
CA PHE A 187 -0.99 9.84 6.10
C PHE A 187 0.12 9.12 5.33
N ALA A 188 1.28 9.74 5.27
CA ALA A 188 2.50 9.17 4.72
C ALA A 188 3.66 9.42 5.69
N ALA A 189 4.61 8.48 5.78
CA ALA A 189 5.85 8.67 6.52
C ALA A 189 7.04 8.33 5.63
N THR A 190 8.19 8.97 5.89
CA THR A 190 9.35 8.92 4.99
C THR A 190 10.60 8.41 5.68
N GLN A 191 11.55 7.94 4.88
CA GLN A 191 12.91 7.64 5.35
C GLN A 191 13.64 8.86 5.89
N HIS A 192 13.11 10.08 5.70
CA HIS A 192 13.62 11.31 6.29
C HIS A 192 13.05 11.60 7.69
N ASP A 193 12.48 10.60 8.35
CA ASP A 193 11.81 10.69 9.67
C ASP A 193 10.74 11.77 9.73
N SER A 194 10.01 11.99 8.63
CA SER A 194 8.88 12.90 8.56
C SER A 194 7.56 12.14 8.43
N VAL A 195 6.53 12.64 9.12
CA VAL A 195 5.14 12.18 8.97
C VAL A 195 4.30 13.33 8.42
N TYR A 196 3.53 13.03 7.40
CA TYR A 196 2.65 13.97 6.71
C TYR A 196 1.19 13.57 6.85
N ALA A 197 0.31 14.54 7.03
CA ALA A 197 -1.13 14.41 6.85
C ALA A 197 -1.57 15.30 5.71
N PHE A 198 -2.23 14.72 4.71
CA PHE A 198 -2.78 15.45 3.58
C PHE A 198 -4.31 15.33 3.54
N ASP A 199 -4.99 16.36 3.06
CA ASP A 199 -6.41 16.30 2.74
C ASP A 199 -6.61 15.33 1.56
N ALA A 200 -7.25 14.20 1.80
CA ALA A 200 -7.42 13.13 0.82
C ALA A 200 -8.37 13.51 -0.34
N ASP A 201 -9.15 14.58 -0.19
CA ASP A 201 -10.14 15.03 -1.18
C ASP A 201 -9.73 16.32 -1.91
N ALA A 202 -8.65 16.98 -1.47
CA ALA A 202 -8.20 18.22 -2.08
C ALA A 202 -7.37 17.98 -3.34
N ASN A 203 -7.74 18.65 -4.43
CA ASN A 203 -6.95 18.73 -5.66
C ASN A 203 -6.86 20.23 -6.07
N PRO A 204 -5.66 20.84 -6.07
CA PRO A 204 -4.33 20.23 -5.83
C PRO A 204 -4.11 19.80 -4.38
N CYS A 205 -3.02 19.03 -4.18
CA CYS A 205 -2.61 18.53 -2.86
C CYS A 205 -2.60 19.62 -1.80
N THR A 206 -3.19 19.32 -0.64
CA THR A 206 -3.21 20.21 0.52
C THR A 206 -2.65 19.47 1.73
N MET A 207 -1.50 19.92 2.21
CA MET A 207 -0.91 19.45 3.47
C MET A 207 -1.67 20.06 4.64
N LEU A 208 -2.09 19.21 5.58
CA LEU A 208 -2.78 19.61 6.81
C LEU A 208 -1.79 19.86 7.94
N TRP A 209 -0.83 18.97 8.10
CA TRP A 209 0.31 19.11 9.00
C TRP A 209 1.48 18.21 8.57
N ARG A 210 2.67 18.52 9.10
CA ARG A 210 3.88 17.71 9.02
C ARG A 210 4.55 17.68 10.39
N ALA A 211 5.02 16.51 10.81
CA ALA A 211 5.89 16.32 11.95
C ALA A 211 7.26 15.81 11.46
N ASN A 212 8.34 16.47 11.89
CA ASN A 212 9.70 15.94 11.76
C ASN A 212 10.04 15.27 13.10
N LEU A 213 10.20 13.94 13.09
CA LEU A 213 10.40 13.14 14.30
C LEU A 213 11.76 13.36 14.95
N LEU A 214 12.68 14.09 14.28
CA LEU A 214 14.00 14.46 14.81
C LEU A 214 14.01 15.85 15.45
N ASP A 215 12.89 16.58 15.42
CA ASP A 215 12.78 17.86 16.12
C ASP A 215 12.74 17.66 17.64
N PRO A 216 13.20 18.65 18.44
CA PRO A 216 13.14 18.56 19.92
C PRO A 216 11.72 18.36 20.46
N ALA A 217 10.67 18.84 19.76
CA ALA A 217 9.28 18.61 20.12
C ALA A 217 8.87 17.12 20.04
N HIS A 218 9.61 16.33 19.27
CA HIS A 218 9.46 14.89 19.09
C HIS A 218 10.62 14.09 19.73
N GLY A 219 11.32 14.69 20.72
CA GLY A 219 12.39 14.02 21.45
C GLY A 219 13.71 13.92 20.72
N GLY A 220 13.85 14.58 19.58
CA GLY A 220 15.12 14.64 18.85
C GLY A 220 16.17 15.50 19.56
N THR A 221 17.42 15.17 19.34
CA THR A 221 18.58 15.87 19.88
C THR A 221 19.28 16.66 18.77
N ALA A 222 19.89 17.79 19.12
CA ALA A 222 20.62 18.60 18.14
C ALA A 222 21.72 17.79 17.43
N GLY A 223 21.71 17.81 16.09
CA GLY A 223 22.64 17.07 15.25
C GLY A 223 22.19 15.66 14.86
N GLU A 224 21.01 15.22 15.28
CA GLU A 224 20.42 14.00 14.75
C GLU A 224 20.03 14.17 13.27
N THR A 225 20.31 13.13 12.49
CA THR A 225 19.91 12.99 11.08
C THR A 225 19.33 11.59 10.85
N PRO A 226 18.55 11.36 9.80
CA PRO A 226 18.27 10.00 9.32
C PRO A 226 19.60 9.27 9.10
N VAL A 227 19.60 7.94 9.20
CA VAL A 227 20.84 7.15 9.15
C VAL A 227 21.30 6.99 7.69
N PRO A 228 22.48 7.50 7.28
CA PRO A 228 23.01 7.22 5.95
C PRO A 228 23.22 5.72 5.72
N SER A 229 22.71 5.20 4.59
CA SER A 229 22.68 3.76 4.31
C SER A 229 23.30 3.36 2.97
N SER A 230 23.82 4.31 2.19
CA SER A 230 24.41 4.00 0.89
C SER A 230 25.69 4.78 0.61
N GLY A 231 26.55 4.20 -0.23
CA GLY A 231 27.84 4.79 -0.62
C GLY A 231 28.88 4.79 0.50
N GLY A 232 29.97 5.53 0.31
CA GLY A 232 31.13 5.57 1.23
C GLY A 232 30.88 6.26 2.57
N GLY A 233 29.68 6.82 2.80
CA GLY A 233 29.23 7.43 4.05
C GLY A 233 28.20 6.61 4.81
N ALA A 234 27.89 5.39 4.37
CA ALA A 234 26.93 4.51 5.04
C ALA A 234 27.38 4.19 6.47
N LEU A 235 26.43 4.27 7.41
CA LEU A 235 26.64 3.98 8.84
C LEU A 235 25.91 2.68 9.27
N VAL A 236 25.12 2.10 8.40
CA VAL A 236 24.43 0.82 8.57
C VAL A 236 24.52 0.01 7.28
N GLY A 237 24.41 -1.33 7.37
CA GLY A 237 24.60 -2.23 6.24
C GLY A 237 26.05 -2.24 5.74
N ASN A 238 26.25 -2.84 4.58
CA ASN A 238 27.55 -2.95 3.90
C ASN A 238 27.78 -1.83 2.86
N GLY A 239 26.95 -0.77 2.88
CA GLY A 239 26.98 0.33 1.91
C GLY A 239 26.36 -0.03 0.55
N PHE A 240 25.77 -1.21 0.44
CA PHE A 240 25.03 -1.67 -0.74
C PHE A 240 23.77 -0.82 -1.00
N GLY A 241 23.17 -0.33 0.09
CA GLY A 241 22.03 0.59 0.03
C GLY A 241 20.73 -0.12 -0.28
N ASP A 242 20.45 -1.19 0.42
CA ASP A 242 19.19 -1.93 0.33
C ASP A 242 17.98 -1.02 0.56
N ILE A 243 18.09 -0.12 1.54
CA ILE A 243 17.25 1.07 1.70
C ILE A 243 18.17 2.27 1.45
N ASN A 244 17.80 3.18 0.54
CA ASN A 244 18.68 4.28 0.15
C ASN A 244 17.92 5.60 -0.13
N PRO A 245 18.55 6.75 0.06
CA PRO A 245 19.95 6.95 0.49
C PRO A 245 20.13 6.88 2.01
N GLU A 246 19.05 6.79 2.78
CA GLU A 246 19.00 6.90 4.24
C GLU A 246 17.92 6.00 4.81
N VAL A 247 18.01 5.72 6.11
CA VAL A 247 17.02 4.99 6.90
C VAL A 247 16.47 5.88 8.00
N GLY A 248 15.16 6.01 8.01
CA GLY A 248 14.34 6.64 9.03
C GLY A 248 13.10 5.77 9.29
N VAL A 249 11.88 6.27 8.98
CA VAL A 249 10.66 5.47 9.11
C VAL A 249 10.58 4.45 7.97
N THR A 250 10.71 3.16 8.28
CA THR A 250 10.68 2.06 7.30
C THR A 250 9.42 1.22 7.39
N GLY A 251 9.07 0.72 8.57
CA GLY A 251 7.86 -0.08 8.78
C GLY A 251 6.60 0.77 8.78
N THR A 252 5.53 0.24 8.18
CA THR A 252 4.23 0.93 8.14
C THR A 252 3.72 1.22 9.54
N PRO A 253 3.33 2.46 9.85
CA PRO A 253 2.70 2.84 11.11
C PRO A 253 1.39 2.12 11.36
N VAL A 254 0.83 2.30 12.57
CA VAL A 254 -0.52 1.83 12.90
C VAL A 254 -1.33 2.94 13.56
N ILE A 255 -2.61 3.03 13.22
CA ILE A 255 -3.54 4.01 13.77
C ILE A 255 -4.47 3.34 14.78
N ASP A 256 -4.61 3.96 15.95
CA ASP A 256 -5.70 3.70 16.87
C ASP A 256 -6.80 4.76 16.71
N PRO A 257 -7.91 4.44 16.02
CA PRO A 257 -8.99 5.41 15.85
C PRO A 257 -9.70 5.76 17.16
N ALA A 258 -9.62 4.90 18.18
CA ALA A 258 -10.28 5.13 19.47
C ALA A 258 -9.57 6.20 20.30
N SER A 259 -8.25 6.16 20.39
CA SER A 259 -7.44 7.18 21.06
C SER A 259 -7.07 8.36 20.14
N GLY A 260 -7.26 8.24 18.84
CA GLY A 260 -6.79 9.19 17.84
C GLY A 260 -5.26 9.27 17.77
N ALA A 261 -4.58 8.15 17.94
CA ALA A 261 -3.12 8.05 17.91
C ALA A 261 -2.60 7.38 16.64
N PHE A 262 -1.48 7.89 16.17
CA PHE A 262 -0.69 7.34 15.07
C PHE A 262 0.66 6.89 15.64
N TYR A 263 0.90 5.57 15.71
CA TYR A 263 2.14 5.01 16.23
C TYR A 263 3.13 4.76 15.10
N VAL A 264 4.36 5.23 15.30
CA VAL A 264 5.43 5.14 14.28
C VAL A 264 6.80 5.01 14.96
N VAL A 265 7.72 4.30 14.32
CA VAL A 265 9.12 4.17 14.78
C VAL A 265 10.02 5.03 13.89
N SER A 266 10.81 5.91 14.52
CA SER A 266 11.90 6.64 13.87
C SER A 266 13.23 5.94 14.08
N LYS A 267 14.19 6.14 13.15
CA LYS A 267 15.59 5.73 13.29
C LYS A 267 16.52 6.83 12.87
N SER A 268 17.43 7.24 13.77
CA SER A 268 18.31 8.37 13.55
C SER A 268 19.73 8.13 14.11
N VAL A 269 20.64 9.03 13.79
CA VAL A 269 22.04 8.96 14.24
C VAL A 269 22.60 10.35 14.51
N ILE A 270 23.44 10.47 15.53
CA ILE A 270 24.44 11.53 15.68
C ILE A 270 25.78 10.95 15.20
N ALA A 271 26.22 11.34 14.01
CA ALA A 271 27.40 10.77 13.37
C ALA A 271 28.73 11.18 14.04
N SER A 272 28.75 12.29 14.81
CA SER A 272 29.90 12.77 15.56
C SER A 272 29.49 13.03 17.00
N PRO A 273 30.17 12.48 18.04
CA PRO A 273 31.52 11.90 18.02
C PRO A 273 31.62 10.50 17.41
N THR A 274 32.85 9.98 17.34
CA THR A 274 33.15 8.60 16.98
C THR A 274 33.35 7.79 18.27
N PRO A 275 32.65 6.65 18.48
CA PRO A 275 31.67 6.04 17.55
C PRO A 275 30.38 6.85 17.46
N PRO A 276 29.62 6.73 16.33
CA PRO A 276 28.31 7.33 16.18
C PRO A 276 27.31 6.81 17.24
N VAL A 277 26.30 7.64 17.55
CA VAL A 277 25.25 7.27 18.50
C VAL A 277 23.94 7.12 17.73
N PHE A 278 23.34 5.91 17.78
CA PHE A 278 22.10 5.57 17.08
C PHE A 278 20.91 5.63 18.03
N PHE A 279 19.78 6.03 17.49
CA PHE A 279 18.51 6.09 18.20
C PHE A 279 17.42 5.39 17.41
N GLN A 280 16.56 4.69 18.12
CA GLN A 280 15.24 4.29 17.62
C GLN A 280 14.22 4.70 18.68
N ARG A 281 13.11 5.33 18.24
CA ARG A 281 12.06 5.82 19.14
C ARG A 281 10.69 5.39 18.63
N LEU A 282 9.83 4.97 19.57
CA LEU A 282 8.42 4.79 19.31
C LEU A 282 7.69 6.10 19.65
N HIS A 283 7.02 6.65 18.69
CA HIS A 283 6.19 7.85 18.77
C HIS A 283 4.72 7.47 18.82
N ALA A 284 3.91 8.31 19.48
CA ALA A 284 2.47 8.31 19.41
C ALA A 284 2.00 9.72 19.06
N LEU A 285 1.67 9.95 17.79
CA LEU A 285 1.28 11.26 17.30
C LEU A 285 -0.24 11.42 17.34
N ASP A 286 -0.72 12.59 17.70
CA ASP A 286 -2.13 12.94 17.58
C ASP A 286 -2.52 13.11 16.11
N LEU A 287 -3.55 12.40 15.65
CA LEU A 287 -3.99 12.40 14.26
C LEU A 287 -4.37 13.78 13.72
N ALA A 288 -4.88 14.65 14.58
CA ALA A 288 -5.35 15.97 14.14
C ALA A 288 -4.23 17.03 14.09
N THR A 289 -3.16 16.85 14.87
CA THR A 289 -2.14 17.89 15.06
C THR A 289 -0.71 17.47 14.75
N GLY A 290 -0.42 16.16 14.72
CA GLY A 290 0.95 15.63 14.61
C GLY A 290 1.77 15.74 15.89
N ASN A 291 1.24 16.26 17.00
CA ASN A 291 1.96 16.39 18.26
C ASN A 291 2.07 15.06 18.99
N GLU A 292 3.11 14.91 19.83
CA GLU A 292 3.25 13.74 20.69
C GLU A 292 2.12 13.65 21.73
N LYS A 293 1.70 12.41 22.01
CA LYS A 293 0.70 12.06 23.02
C LYS A 293 1.06 10.72 23.69
N LEU A 294 0.25 10.29 24.67
CA LEU A 294 0.37 8.97 25.33
C LEU A 294 1.77 8.71 25.90
N SER A 295 2.41 9.79 26.39
CA SER A 295 3.76 9.78 26.94
C SER A 295 4.87 9.39 25.92
N GLY A 296 4.61 9.56 24.62
CA GLY A 296 5.62 9.47 23.57
C GLY A 296 6.48 10.74 23.46
N PRO A 297 7.62 10.69 22.72
CA PRO A 297 8.24 9.45 22.28
C PRO A 297 8.98 8.71 23.40
N VAL A 298 9.23 7.41 23.20
CA VAL A 298 10.08 6.61 24.09
C VAL A 298 11.24 5.99 23.31
N ALA A 299 12.43 5.99 23.91
CA ALA A 299 13.56 5.28 23.34
C ALA A 299 13.30 3.76 23.39
N ILE A 300 13.56 3.08 22.27
CA ILE A 300 13.44 1.63 22.19
C ILE A 300 14.67 0.99 22.82
N ALA A 301 14.45 0.19 23.86
CA ALA A 301 15.47 -0.58 24.54
C ALA A 301 14.85 -1.88 25.08
N ALA A 302 15.59 -2.97 24.99
CA ALA A 302 15.20 -4.27 25.51
C ALA A 302 16.44 -5.12 25.81
N SER A 303 16.27 -6.13 26.64
CA SER A 303 17.28 -7.18 26.85
C SER A 303 16.60 -8.50 27.21
N VAL A 304 17.25 -9.60 26.85
CA VAL A 304 16.85 -10.96 27.24
C VAL A 304 18.06 -11.70 27.82
N ALA A 305 17.80 -12.75 28.59
CA ALA A 305 18.84 -13.70 28.92
C ALA A 305 19.26 -14.45 27.66
N GLY A 306 20.57 -14.55 27.41
CA GLY A 306 21.10 -15.21 26.22
C GLY A 306 22.60 -15.06 26.10
N THR A 307 23.20 -16.00 25.35
CA THR A 307 24.66 -16.06 25.08
C THR A 307 24.95 -15.96 23.58
N GLY A 308 23.95 -15.58 22.77
CA GLY A 308 24.05 -15.46 21.33
C GLY A 308 25.00 -14.35 20.88
N ASP A 309 25.09 -14.17 19.59
CA ASP A 309 25.99 -13.22 18.92
C ASP A 309 25.79 -11.79 19.45
N GLY A 310 26.87 -11.13 19.86
CA GLY A 310 26.84 -9.78 20.41
C GLY A 310 26.38 -9.67 21.88
N SER A 311 26.16 -10.81 22.56
CA SER A 311 25.83 -10.83 24.00
C SER A 311 26.99 -10.34 24.87
N SER A 312 26.67 -9.78 26.03
CA SER A 312 27.64 -9.47 27.09
C SER A 312 27.37 -10.35 28.30
N GLY A 313 28.23 -11.32 28.52
CA GLY A 313 28.00 -12.36 29.53
C GLY A 313 26.79 -13.22 29.15
N SER A 314 25.77 -13.23 29.99
CA SER A 314 24.52 -13.95 29.76
C SER A 314 23.34 -13.04 29.39
N THR A 315 23.63 -11.84 28.88
CA THR A 315 22.62 -10.84 28.50
C THR A 315 22.80 -10.43 27.05
N LEU A 316 21.75 -10.61 26.27
CA LEU A 316 21.62 -10.09 24.91
C LEU A 316 20.80 -8.80 24.96
N SER A 317 21.35 -7.70 24.46
CA SER A 317 20.68 -6.39 24.44
C SER A 317 20.31 -5.96 23.03
N PHE A 318 19.19 -5.26 22.90
CA PHE A 318 18.77 -4.62 21.65
C PHE A 318 19.81 -3.57 21.24
N ASP A 319 20.29 -3.65 20.00
CA ASP A 319 21.22 -2.67 19.43
C ASP A 319 20.54 -1.79 18.38
N ALA A 320 20.44 -0.49 18.65
CA ALA A 320 19.79 0.47 17.78
C ALA A 320 20.49 0.66 16.43
N GLN A 321 21.79 0.31 16.31
CA GLN A 321 22.53 0.37 15.05
C GLN A 321 22.17 -0.79 14.13
N SER A 322 22.39 -2.02 14.59
CA SER A 322 22.24 -3.24 13.76
C SER A 322 20.80 -3.61 13.50
N GLN A 323 19.88 -3.32 14.42
CA GLN A 323 18.47 -3.70 14.28
C GLN A 323 17.72 -2.76 13.33
N ASN A 324 17.06 -3.32 12.30
CA ASN A 324 16.25 -2.60 11.33
C ASN A 324 14.77 -2.89 11.53
N GLN A 325 13.97 -1.86 11.78
CA GLN A 325 12.51 -1.98 11.94
C GLN A 325 11.86 -2.07 10.55
N ARG A 326 11.92 -3.26 9.92
CA ARG A 326 11.39 -3.55 8.58
C ARG A 326 9.88 -3.80 8.59
N PRO A 327 9.33 -4.67 9.48
CA PRO A 327 7.91 -4.98 9.51
C PRO A 327 7.06 -3.77 9.90
N GLY A 328 5.86 -3.68 9.33
CA GLY A 328 4.85 -2.73 9.80
C GLY A 328 4.43 -3.01 11.25
N LEU A 329 3.96 -1.99 11.92
CA LEU A 329 3.43 -2.10 13.29
C LEU A 329 2.06 -2.77 13.29
N ALA A 330 1.71 -3.40 14.42
CA ALA A 330 0.37 -3.89 14.67
C ALA A 330 -0.16 -3.37 16.01
N LEU A 331 -1.47 -3.15 16.09
CA LEU A 331 -2.16 -2.76 17.33
C LEU A 331 -3.22 -3.81 17.67
N PHE A 332 -3.05 -4.50 18.79
CA PHE A 332 -4.02 -5.47 19.28
C PHE A 332 -4.04 -5.52 20.81
N GLY A 333 -5.22 -5.68 21.40
CA GLY A 333 -5.38 -5.87 22.85
C GLY A 333 -4.79 -4.74 23.69
N GLY A 334 -4.76 -3.49 23.17
CA GLY A 334 -4.17 -2.34 23.85
C GLY A 334 -2.65 -2.29 23.82
N ASN A 335 -1.99 -3.05 22.94
CA ASN A 335 -0.55 -3.05 22.79
C ASN A 335 -0.15 -2.76 21.32
N VAL A 336 0.95 -2.00 21.16
CA VAL A 336 1.62 -1.77 19.88
C VAL A 336 2.77 -2.76 19.75
N TYR A 337 2.71 -3.63 18.76
CA TYR A 337 3.73 -4.64 18.47
C TYR A 337 4.67 -4.15 17.36
N ILE A 338 5.95 -4.32 17.60
CA ILE A 338 7.04 -3.88 16.72
C ILE A 338 8.00 -5.05 16.56
N ALA A 339 8.47 -5.29 15.32
CA ALA A 339 9.42 -6.37 15.03
C ALA A 339 10.63 -5.84 14.26
N TRP A 340 11.75 -6.56 14.34
CA TRP A 340 13.02 -6.15 13.74
C TRP A 340 13.74 -7.29 13.03
N ALA A 341 14.44 -6.89 11.97
CA ALA A 341 15.50 -7.64 11.31
C ALA A 341 16.83 -6.86 11.38
N SER A 342 17.64 -6.94 10.35
CA SER A 342 18.95 -6.28 10.23
C SER A 342 19.01 -5.36 9.00
N HIS A 343 20.14 -4.73 8.81
CA HIS A 343 20.57 -4.04 7.60
C HIS A 343 21.51 -4.93 6.80
N GLU A 344 21.05 -5.46 5.65
CA GLU A 344 21.90 -6.23 4.71
C GLU A 344 22.68 -7.37 5.42
N ASP A 345 22.03 -8.10 6.31
CA ASP A 345 22.63 -9.17 7.13
C ASP A 345 23.90 -8.76 7.89
N THR A 346 24.02 -7.51 8.26
CA THR A 346 25.19 -7.01 9.02
C THR A 346 25.15 -7.55 10.45
N PHE A 347 26.13 -8.33 10.80
CA PHE A 347 26.30 -8.98 12.12
C PHE A 347 26.85 -8.04 13.19
N PRO A 348 26.57 -8.29 14.50
CA PRO A 348 25.58 -9.25 15.02
C PRO A 348 24.17 -8.70 14.98
N TYR A 349 23.16 -9.58 14.74
CA TYR A 349 21.74 -9.22 14.84
C TYR A 349 20.87 -10.42 15.23
N HIS A 350 19.63 -10.11 15.67
CA HIS A 350 18.60 -11.07 16.05
C HIS A 350 17.23 -10.58 15.62
N GLY A 351 16.27 -11.48 15.50
CA GLY A 351 14.87 -11.10 15.43
C GLY A 351 14.35 -10.69 16.81
N TRP A 352 13.76 -9.51 16.90
CA TRP A 352 13.13 -8.98 18.12
C TRP A 352 11.65 -8.71 17.89
N VAL A 353 10.84 -8.96 18.91
CA VAL A 353 9.46 -8.46 18.99
C VAL A 353 9.28 -7.76 20.33
N LEU A 354 8.82 -6.52 20.28
CA LEU A 354 8.45 -5.76 21.48
C LEU A 354 6.99 -5.35 21.41
N ALA A 355 6.27 -5.49 22.54
CA ALA A 355 4.90 -5.03 22.68
C ALA A 355 4.81 -3.95 23.75
N TYR A 356 4.54 -2.71 23.33
CA TYR A 356 4.37 -1.55 24.19
C TYR A 356 2.90 -1.33 24.54
N ASN A 357 2.61 -0.89 25.76
CA ASN A 357 1.27 -0.48 26.14
C ASN A 357 0.86 0.76 25.34
N ALA A 358 -0.19 0.67 24.56
CA ALA A 358 -0.64 1.74 23.67
C ALA A 358 -1.14 2.99 24.41
N ALA A 359 -1.67 2.85 25.63
CA ALA A 359 -2.17 3.98 26.42
C ALA A 359 -1.06 4.74 27.18
N ASN A 360 0.11 4.11 27.37
CA ASN A 360 1.25 4.72 28.05
C ASN A 360 2.55 4.05 27.60
N LEU A 361 3.26 4.68 26.67
CA LEU A 361 4.47 4.14 26.06
C LEU A 361 5.67 4.03 27.03
N THR A 362 5.63 4.72 28.20
CA THR A 362 6.73 4.65 29.19
C THR A 362 6.74 3.38 30.02
N LEU A 363 5.67 2.57 29.93
CA LEU A 363 5.67 1.27 30.60
C LEU A 363 6.63 0.32 29.87
N PRO A 364 7.37 -0.54 30.63
CA PRO A 364 8.28 -1.50 30.00
C PRO A 364 7.55 -2.39 29.00
N PRO A 365 8.12 -2.64 27.82
CA PRO A 365 7.50 -3.54 26.84
C PRO A 365 7.62 -5.01 27.28
N ALA A 366 6.71 -5.85 26.78
CA ALA A 366 6.94 -7.29 26.75
C ALA A 366 7.87 -7.62 25.56
N VAL A 367 8.75 -8.61 25.76
CA VAL A 367 9.87 -8.89 24.85
C VAL A 367 9.87 -10.37 24.42
N PHE A 368 10.16 -10.60 23.13
CA PHE A 368 10.53 -11.89 22.58
C PHE A 368 11.76 -11.73 21.69
N ASN A 369 12.68 -12.70 21.72
CA ASN A 369 13.82 -12.78 20.83
C ASN A 369 13.85 -14.15 20.15
N THR A 370 14.16 -14.20 18.86
CA THR A 370 14.05 -15.40 18.02
C THR A 370 15.25 -16.33 18.17
N THR A 371 16.43 -15.81 18.57
CA THR A 371 17.69 -16.55 18.60
C THR A 371 18.59 -16.11 19.76
N PRO A 372 18.12 -16.19 21.04
CA PRO A 372 18.82 -15.58 22.17
C PRO A 372 20.18 -16.21 22.50
N ASN A 373 20.41 -17.47 22.11
CA ASN A 373 21.68 -18.20 22.34
C ASN A 373 22.46 -18.51 21.07
N GLY A 374 21.91 -18.13 19.89
CA GLY A 374 22.51 -18.26 18.59
C GLY A 374 22.72 -16.93 17.89
N GLY A 375 22.28 -16.80 16.65
CA GLY A 375 22.36 -15.58 15.88
C GLY A 375 21.38 -15.55 14.71
N LEU A 376 21.23 -14.37 14.10
CA LEU A 376 20.32 -14.13 12.97
C LEU A 376 18.84 -14.29 13.35
N GLY A 377 18.02 -14.99 12.52
CA GLY A 377 16.59 -15.15 12.75
C GLY A 377 15.81 -13.85 12.66
N GLY A 378 16.26 -12.93 11.82
CA GLY A 378 15.63 -11.62 11.63
C GLY A 378 14.19 -11.73 11.14
N ILE A 379 13.34 -10.81 11.59
CA ILE A 379 11.94 -10.71 11.15
C ILE A 379 11.89 -9.70 10.02
N TRP A 380 12.14 -10.17 8.77
CA TRP A 380 12.30 -9.31 7.60
C TRP A 380 10.98 -8.80 7.05
N MET A 381 10.10 -9.69 6.67
CA MET A 381 8.73 -9.50 6.19
C MET A 381 8.54 -8.42 5.11
N SER A 382 9.59 -7.85 4.56
CA SER A 382 9.60 -6.86 3.46
C SER A 382 8.48 -5.80 3.55
N ALA A 383 8.44 -5.08 4.68
CA ALA A 383 7.42 -4.11 5.06
C ALA A 383 6.04 -4.69 5.45
N ALA A 384 5.80 -6.01 5.33
CA ALA A 384 4.60 -6.63 5.88
C ALA A 384 4.57 -6.51 7.41
N ALA A 385 3.39 -6.65 8.01
CA ALA A 385 3.24 -6.62 9.47
C ALA A 385 2.84 -7.99 10.02
N PRO A 386 3.16 -8.30 11.30
CA PRO A 386 2.67 -9.52 11.93
C PRO A 386 1.15 -9.65 11.82
N ALA A 387 0.66 -10.84 11.51
CA ALA A 387 -0.75 -11.13 11.42
C ALA A 387 -1.32 -11.54 12.78
N PHE A 388 -2.60 -11.30 13.01
CA PHE A 388 -3.31 -11.68 14.23
C PHE A 388 -4.59 -12.44 13.90
N ASP A 389 -4.90 -13.45 14.70
CA ASP A 389 -6.22 -14.06 14.70
C ASP A 389 -7.18 -13.33 15.67
N THR A 390 -8.45 -13.71 15.63
CA THR A 390 -9.49 -13.12 16.48
C THR A 390 -9.31 -13.44 17.99
N SER A 391 -8.49 -14.42 18.33
CA SER A 391 -8.12 -14.76 19.70
C SER A 391 -6.95 -13.93 20.23
N GLY A 392 -6.29 -13.16 19.33
CA GLY A 392 -5.15 -12.32 19.66
C GLY A 392 -3.79 -13.01 19.60
N ASN A 393 -3.73 -14.19 19.02
CA ASN A 393 -2.45 -14.82 18.73
C ASN A 393 -1.78 -14.12 17.56
N MET A 394 -0.50 -13.82 17.69
CA MET A 394 0.33 -13.18 16.68
C MET A 394 1.09 -14.21 15.85
N TYR A 395 1.15 -14.00 14.54
CA TYR A 395 1.87 -14.85 13.59
C TYR A 395 2.85 -14.02 12.77
N PHE A 396 4.08 -14.52 12.64
CA PHE A 396 5.12 -13.95 11.79
C PHE A 396 6.13 -15.04 11.42
N ALA A 397 6.97 -14.76 10.42
CA ALA A 397 8.04 -15.66 10.03
C ALA A 397 9.42 -15.02 10.22
N THR A 398 10.42 -15.83 10.49
CA THR A 398 11.83 -15.46 10.61
C THR A 398 12.60 -15.88 9.36
N GLY A 399 13.67 -15.17 9.06
CA GLY A 399 14.65 -15.59 8.05
C GLY A 399 15.74 -16.47 8.61
N ASN A 400 16.82 -16.60 7.84
CA ASN A 400 18.01 -17.39 8.16
C ASN A 400 18.43 -17.23 9.61
N GLY A 401 18.86 -18.31 10.24
CA GLY A 401 19.36 -18.23 11.61
C GLY A 401 19.49 -19.56 12.30
N SER A 402 20.00 -19.51 13.51
CA SER A 402 20.11 -20.66 14.39
C SER A 402 18.74 -21.30 14.63
N PHE A 403 18.69 -22.63 14.59
CA PHE A 403 17.48 -23.39 14.84
C PHE A 403 17.77 -24.62 15.73
N ASN A 404 16.99 -24.79 16.79
CA ASN A 404 17.05 -25.97 17.66
C ASN A 404 15.67 -26.47 18.13
N GLY A 405 14.59 -25.78 17.72
CA GLY A 405 13.20 -26.12 18.01
C GLY A 405 12.77 -25.89 19.48
N SER A 406 13.58 -25.21 20.28
CA SER A 406 13.29 -24.89 21.70
C SER A 406 13.35 -23.38 22.00
N ASP A 407 14.42 -22.70 21.62
CA ASP A 407 14.65 -21.27 21.86
C ASP A 407 15.33 -20.55 20.67
N GLU A 408 15.73 -21.29 19.64
CA GLU A 408 16.32 -20.79 18.40
C GLU A 408 15.40 -21.12 17.22
N PHE A 409 14.93 -20.09 16.50
CA PHE A 409 13.89 -20.21 15.49
C PHE A 409 14.24 -19.47 14.18
N GLY A 410 15.39 -19.80 13.57
CA GLY A 410 15.68 -19.39 12.19
C GLY A 410 14.77 -20.12 11.20
N ASP A 411 14.34 -19.44 10.12
CA ASP A 411 13.43 -19.94 9.08
C ASP A 411 12.19 -20.65 9.63
N SER A 412 11.50 -19.97 10.55
CA SER A 412 10.36 -20.53 11.24
C SER A 412 9.14 -19.59 11.19
N ILE A 413 7.95 -20.15 11.17
CA ILE A 413 6.69 -19.43 11.42
C ILE A 413 6.38 -19.62 12.90
N LEU A 414 6.19 -18.49 13.60
CA LEU A 414 5.97 -18.49 15.05
C LEU A 414 4.55 -18.02 15.37
N LYS A 415 3.97 -18.63 16.42
CA LYS A 415 2.71 -18.23 17.04
C LYS A 415 2.98 -17.77 18.47
N LEU A 416 2.79 -16.48 18.74
CA LEU A 416 2.95 -15.92 20.07
C LEU A 416 1.60 -15.55 20.69
N GLU A 417 1.52 -15.67 22.01
CA GLU A 417 0.45 -15.09 22.83
C GLU A 417 0.70 -13.61 23.10
N GLY A 418 -0.33 -12.88 23.51
CA GLY A 418 -0.21 -11.51 23.99
C GLY A 418 0.69 -11.38 25.23
N PRO A 419 1.06 -10.14 25.61
CA PRO A 419 1.98 -9.89 26.73
C PRO A 419 1.56 -10.55 28.05
N SER A 420 2.50 -11.28 28.65
CA SER A 420 2.33 -11.91 29.96
C SER A 420 3.65 -11.86 30.73
N GLY A 421 3.65 -11.28 31.94
CA GLY A 421 4.83 -11.20 32.81
C GLY A 421 6.06 -10.50 32.20
N GLY A 422 5.86 -9.57 31.26
CA GLY A 422 6.94 -8.86 30.56
C GLY A 422 7.53 -9.62 29.38
N THR A 423 6.93 -10.74 28.97
CA THR A 423 7.32 -11.55 27.81
C THR A 423 6.16 -11.73 26.84
N LEU A 424 6.46 -12.24 25.65
CA LEU A 424 5.49 -12.72 24.66
C LEU A 424 5.66 -14.24 24.55
N PRO A 425 4.79 -15.05 25.19
CA PRO A 425 4.94 -16.49 25.22
C PRO A 425 4.83 -17.13 23.84
N LEU A 426 5.76 -18.01 23.49
CA LEU A 426 5.67 -18.85 22.30
C LEU A 426 4.66 -19.98 22.55
N LEU A 427 3.61 -20.05 21.75
CA LEU A 427 2.57 -21.07 21.82
C LEU A 427 2.86 -22.25 20.90
N ASP A 428 3.35 -21.96 19.67
CA ASP A 428 3.54 -22.94 18.65
C ASP A 428 4.49 -22.44 17.54
N TYR A 429 5.00 -23.35 16.71
CA TYR A 429 5.82 -22.99 15.57
C TYR A 429 5.71 -24.02 14.43
N PHE A 430 6.12 -23.62 13.24
CA PHE A 430 6.43 -24.47 12.11
C PHE A 430 7.81 -24.11 11.58
N THR A 431 8.62 -25.11 11.27
CA THR A 431 9.90 -24.95 10.59
C THR A 431 9.97 -25.97 9.46
N PRO A 432 10.26 -25.55 8.21
CA PRO A 432 10.35 -26.47 7.08
C PRO A 432 11.41 -27.55 7.28
N PHE A 433 11.14 -28.76 6.82
CA PHE A 433 12.08 -29.91 6.94
C PHE A 433 13.47 -29.59 6.38
N ASN A 434 13.57 -28.73 5.38
CA ASN A 434 14.79 -28.32 4.70
C ASN A 434 15.42 -27.01 5.27
N GLN A 435 15.09 -26.61 6.49
CA GLN A 435 15.54 -25.37 7.15
C GLN A 435 17.05 -25.14 7.01
N ALA A 436 17.88 -26.14 7.27
CA ALA A 436 19.33 -26.01 7.16
C ALA A 436 19.79 -25.67 5.74
N SER A 437 19.08 -26.15 4.72
CA SER A 437 19.36 -25.82 3.31
C SER A 437 18.90 -24.41 2.97
N LEU A 438 17.75 -23.96 3.47
CA LEU A 438 17.26 -22.58 3.30
C LEU A 438 18.25 -21.60 3.92
N SER A 439 18.64 -21.82 5.17
CA SER A 439 19.62 -20.98 5.88
C SER A 439 20.98 -20.91 5.17
N ALA A 440 21.42 -21.99 4.53
CA ALA A 440 22.71 -22.03 3.83
C ALA A 440 22.74 -21.25 2.51
N ILE A 441 21.58 -20.97 1.89
CA ILE A 441 21.49 -20.30 0.59
C ILE A 441 20.78 -18.94 0.66
N ASP A 442 20.62 -18.38 1.84
CA ASP A 442 19.84 -17.14 2.06
C ASP A 442 18.38 -17.29 1.58
N GLY A 443 17.78 -18.44 1.90
CA GLY A 443 16.44 -18.84 1.45
C GLY A 443 15.31 -18.37 2.35
N ASP A 444 15.45 -17.25 3.09
CA ASP A 444 14.53 -16.72 4.10
C ASP A 444 13.07 -17.11 3.93
N LEU A 445 12.55 -17.96 4.81
CA LEU A 445 11.11 -18.22 4.92
C LEU A 445 10.35 -16.92 5.28
N GLY A 446 10.97 -16.08 6.09
CA GLY A 446 10.42 -14.82 6.57
C GLY A 446 10.62 -13.61 5.65
N ALA A 447 10.98 -13.80 4.37
CA ALA A 447 11.09 -12.70 3.42
C ALA A 447 9.74 -12.00 3.20
N GLY A 448 8.64 -12.75 3.14
CA GLY A 448 7.26 -12.26 3.04
C GLY A 448 6.48 -12.37 4.35
N GLY A 449 5.25 -11.86 4.34
CA GLY A 449 4.32 -11.87 5.48
C GLY A 449 3.31 -13.01 5.43
N SER A 450 2.84 -13.41 6.62
CA SER A 450 1.77 -14.39 6.80
C SER A 450 0.39 -13.77 6.60
N VAL A 451 -0.57 -14.57 6.11
CA VAL A 451 -1.99 -14.22 6.04
C VAL A 451 -2.83 -15.21 6.85
N VAL A 452 -3.58 -14.71 7.81
CA VAL A 452 -4.62 -15.48 8.51
C VAL A 452 -5.86 -15.53 7.62
N LEU A 453 -6.25 -16.74 7.21
CA LEU A 453 -7.41 -16.93 6.35
C LEU A 453 -8.72 -16.90 7.15
N PRO A 454 -9.85 -16.51 6.53
CA PRO A 454 -11.18 -16.70 7.13
C PRO A 454 -11.40 -18.16 7.49
N ASP A 455 -11.95 -18.41 8.68
CA ASP A 455 -12.17 -19.75 9.19
C ASP A 455 -13.23 -20.50 8.37
N PRO A 456 -12.87 -21.61 7.66
CA PRO A 456 -13.83 -22.45 6.96
C PRO A 456 -14.89 -23.04 7.88
N THR A 457 -16.08 -23.24 7.34
CA THR A 457 -17.19 -23.85 8.10
C THR A 457 -17.14 -25.38 8.12
N THR A 458 -16.35 -25.99 7.24
CA THR A 458 -16.21 -27.45 7.05
C THR A 458 -14.73 -27.85 7.07
N GLY A 459 -14.45 -29.16 7.09
CA GLY A 459 -13.10 -29.74 7.14
C GLY A 459 -12.59 -29.99 8.55
N THR A 460 -11.50 -30.73 8.66
CA THR A 460 -10.80 -31.04 9.91
C THR A 460 -9.90 -29.90 10.37
N HIS A 461 -9.25 -29.22 9.42
CA HIS A 461 -8.39 -28.05 9.66
C HIS A 461 -9.19 -26.80 9.28
N ARG A 462 -9.56 -26.01 10.27
CA ARG A 462 -10.48 -24.87 10.10
C ARG A 462 -9.88 -23.52 10.45
N GLN A 463 -8.72 -23.50 11.08
CA GLN A 463 -7.99 -22.30 11.43
C GLN A 463 -6.74 -22.21 10.57
N LEU A 464 -6.83 -21.59 9.39
CA LEU A 464 -5.78 -21.68 8.40
C LEU A 464 -4.95 -20.41 8.29
N LEU A 465 -3.66 -20.60 7.97
CA LEU A 465 -2.65 -19.56 7.75
C LEU A 465 -1.88 -19.91 6.47
N VAL A 466 -1.52 -18.91 5.68
CA VAL A 466 -0.66 -19.03 4.52
C VAL A 466 0.64 -18.27 4.73
N GLN A 467 1.76 -18.89 4.36
CA GLN A 467 3.10 -18.29 4.30
C GLN A 467 3.81 -18.67 3.01
N VAL A 468 4.65 -17.75 2.50
CA VAL A 468 5.58 -18.00 1.38
C VAL A 468 6.89 -17.28 1.67
N GLY A 469 8.00 -17.90 1.30
CA GLY A 469 9.35 -17.34 1.43
C GLY A 469 10.08 -17.16 0.09
N LYS A 470 11.40 -16.96 0.17
CA LYS A 470 12.27 -16.79 -1.01
C LYS A 470 12.33 -18.04 -1.89
N ASP A 471 12.07 -19.23 -1.33
CA ASP A 471 12.04 -20.51 -2.05
C ASP A 471 10.81 -20.68 -2.94
N GLY A 472 9.78 -19.81 -2.78
CA GLY A 472 8.55 -19.83 -3.57
C GLY A 472 7.59 -20.98 -3.25
N THR A 473 7.83 -21.72 -2.16
CA THR A 473 6.92 -22.74 -1.65
C THR A 473 5.76 -22.07 -0.91
N ILE A 474 4.52 -22.46 -1.21
CA ILE A 474 3.35 -22.02 -0.46
C ILE A 474 3.06 -23.04 0.64
N TYR A 475 3.07 -22.60 1.88
CA TYR A 475 2.74 -23.37 3.07
C TYR A 475 1.33 -22.98 3.56
N LEU A 476 0.40 -23.94 3.60
CA LEU A 476 -0.91 -23.82 4.22
C LEU A 476 -0.90 -24.58 5.54
N LEU A 477 -1.03 -23.86 6.65
CA LEU A 477 -0.85 -24.37 8.01
C LEU A 477 -2.16 -24.29 8.80
N ASP A 478 -2.35 -25.21 9.76
CA ASP A 478 -3.42 -25.13 10.76
C ASP A 478 -2.91 -24.36 11.98
N ARG A 479 -3.52 -23.23 12.29
CA ARG A 479 -3.18 -22.35 13.45
C ARG A 479 -3.43 -23.03 14.80
N SER A 480 -4.22 -24.12 14.85
CA SER A 480 -4.43 -24.91 16.06
C SER A 480 -3.27 -25.88 16.33
N ASN A 481 -2.50 -26.24 15.29
CA ASN A 481 -1.30 -27.06 15.34
C ASN A 481 -0.44 -26.77 14.11
N LEU A 482 0.56 -25.91 14.26
CA LEU A 482 1.42 -25.47 13.15
C LEU A 482 2.31 -26.60 12.59
N GLY A 483 2.47 -27.72 13.29
CA GLY A 483 3.15 -28.92 12.80
C GLY A 483 4.59 -29.09 13.30
N LYS A 484 5.21 -28.07 13.90
CA LYS A 484 6.60 -28.13 14.39
C LYS A 484 7.62 -28.37 13.27
N TYR A 485 8.68 -29.08 13.59
CA TYR A 485 9.77 -29.45 12.67
C TYR A 485 9.79 -30.95 12.43
N CYS A 486 9.85 -31.36 11.19
CA CYS A 486 10.08 -32.75 10.82
C CYS A 486 11.54 -32.93 10.38
N ASP A 487 12.34 -33.60 11.22
CA ASP A 487 13.78 -33.76 10.99
C ASP A 487 14.05 -34.60 9.72
N PRO A 488 14.82 -34.10 8.75
CA PRO A 488 15.24 -34.88 7.59
C PRO A 488 16.23 -36.00 7.94
N ASN A 489 16.81 -35.97 9.15
CA ASN A 489 17.75 -36.99 9.61
C ASN A 489 17.06 -38.15 10.33
N PRO A 490 17.73 -39.34 10.48
CA PRO A 490 17.21 -40.45 11.28
C PRO A 490 16.93 -40.02 12.74
N PRO A 491 15.83 -40.51 13.36
CA PRO A 491 14.92 -41.53 12.85
C PRO A 491 13.78 -41.06 11.95
N SER A 492 13.52 -39.75 11.87
CA SER A 492 12.34 -39.19 11.20
C SER A 492 12.42 -39.29 9.67
N ASN A 493 13.59 -38.97 9.08
CA ASN A 493 13.87 -39.03 7.63
C ASN A 493 12.84 -38.31 6.77
N CYS A 494 12.42 -37.10 7.16
CA CYS A 494 11.42 -36.30 6.41
C CYS A 494 12.01 -35.84 5.07
N LEU A 495 11.21 -35.96 4.00
CA LEU A 495 11.55 -35.49 2.65
C LEU A 495 10.62 -34.36 2.18
N SER A 496 9.61 -34.02 2.97
CA SER A 496 8.63 -32.98 2.74
C SER A 496 7.88 -32.68 4.05
N ASP A 497 7.13 -31.60 4.09
CA ASP A 497 6.38 -31.17 5.28
C ASP A 497 4.97 -31.79 5.34
N THR A 498 4.90 -33.13 5.51
CA THR A 498 3.62 -33.85 5.56
C THR A 498 2.81 -33.62 6.84
N GLN A 499 3.37 -32.94 7.84
CA GLN A 499 2.72 -32.60 9.11
C GLN A 499 1.86 -31.35 9.03
N ILE A 500 1.87 -30.61 7.90
CA ILE A 500 1.02 -29.45 7.66
C ILE A 500 -0.16 -29.77 6.74
N VAL A 501 -1.05 -28.80 6.52
CA VAL A 501 -2.28 -29.03 5.73
C VAL A 501 -1.97 -29.18 4.25
N GLN A 502 -1.09 -28.33 3.70
CA GLN A 502 -0.67 -28.42 2.30
C GLN A 502 0.67 -27.71 2.10
N GLU A 503 1.52 -28.31 1.30
CA GLU A 503 2.77 -27.76 0.79
C GLU A 503 2.70 -27.73 -0.74
N LEU A 504 2.96 -26.56 -1.35
CA LEU A 504 3.03 -26.38 -2.80
C LEU A 504 4.42 -25.90 -3.19
N PRO A 505 5.39 -26.81 -3.40
CA PRO A 505 6.75 -26.44 -3.75
C PRO A 505 6.82 -25.85 -5.17
N ASN A 506 7.72 -24.90 -5.39
CA ASN A 506 7.93 -24.23 -6.68
C ASN A 506 6.66 -23.56 -7.27
N ALA A 507 5.70 -23.15 -6.42
CA ALA A 507 4.50 -22.46 -6.87
C ALA A 507 4.80 -21.06 -7.43
N LEU A 508 5.84 -20.42 -6.87
CA LEU A 508 6.37 -19.12 -7.26
C LEU A 508 7.88 -19.19 -7.49
N ASN A 509 8.45 -18.15 -8.11
CA ASN A 509 9.91 -18.01 -8.23
C ASN A 509 10.57 -17.44 -6.97
N GLY A 510 9.80 -17.21 -5.92
CA GLY A 510 10.12 -16.57 -4.65
C GLY A 510 9.14 -15.45 -4.33
N MET A 511 9.00 -15.12 -3.07
CA MET A 511 8.09 -14.05 -2.64
C MET A 511 8.69 -13.25 -1.50
N TRP A 512 8.63 -11.91 -1.63
CA TRP A 512 9.03 -10.95 -0.59
C TRP A 512 7.84 -10.20 0.00
N GLY A 513 6.72 -10.16 -0.71
CA GLY A 513 5.48 -9.53 -0.27
C GLY A 513 4.59 -10.46 0.56
N THR A 514 3.32 -10.11 0.64
CA THR A 514 2.27 -10.90 1.28
C THR A 514 1.14 -11.10 0.29
N PRO A 515 0.57 -12.31 0.18
CA PRO A 515 -0.58 -12.52 -0.70
C PRO A 515 -1.79 -11.74 -0.22
N ALA A 516 -2.67 -11.35 -1.14
CA ALA A 516 -3.98 -10.84 -0.80
C ALA A 516 -5.04 -11.95 -0.90
N TYR A 517 -6.07 -11.87 -0.05
CA TYR A 517 -7.22 -12.76 -0.08
C TYR A 517 -8.49 -12.00 -0.48
N TRP A 518 -9.27 -12.54 -1.39
CA TRP A 518 -10.61 -12.06 -1.69
C TRP A 518 -11.48 -13.18 -2.26
N ASN A 519 -12.70 -13.31 -1.71
CA ASN A 519 -13.79 -14.17 -2.24
C ASN A 519 -13.34 -15.58 -2.62
N GLY A 520 -12.61 -16.27 -1.73
CA GLY A 520 -12.13 -17.64 -1.96
C GLY A 520 -10.95 -17.74 -2.92
N THR A 521 -10.20 -16.66 -3.13
CA THR A 521 -9.00 -16.63 -3.98
C THR A 521 -7.87 -15.92 -3.26
N LEU A 522 -6.65 -16.47 -3.37
CA LEU A 522 -5.41 -15.80 -2.95
C LEU A 522 -4.64 -15.34 -4.18
N TYR A 523 -4.10 -14.13 -4.10
CA TYR A 523 -3.29 -13.50 -5.14
C TYR A 523 -1.86 -13.36 -4.66
N PHE A 524 -0.91 -13.93 -5.40
CA PHE A 524 0.51 -13.98 -5.05
C PHE A 524 1.34 -13.21 -6.06
N GLY A 525 2.19 -12.30 -5.58
CA GLY A 525 3.15 -11.56 -6.38
C GLY A 525 4.56 -12.09 -6.19
N GLY A 526 4.96 -13.03 -7.04
CA GLY A 526 6.30 -13.60 -7.01
C GLY A 526 7.35 -12.75 -7.72
N ALA A 527 8.63 -13.03 -7.45
CA ALA A 527 9.79 -12.50 -8.16
C ALA A 527 11.01 -13.37 -7.87
N GLN A 528 12.11 -13.17 -8.62
CA GLN A 528 13.38 -13.86 -8.40
C GLN A 528 14.51 -12.85 -8.15
N ILE A 529 15.30 -13.07 -7.09
CA ILE A 529 16.53 -12.30 -6.85
C ILE A 529 17.58 -12.63 -7.91
N GLY A 530 18.21 -11.59 -8.46
CA GLY A 530 19.37 -11.71 -9.35
C GLY A 530 19.11 -12.41 -10.68
N GLY A 531 17.85 -12.77 -10.96
CA GLY A 531 17.42 -13.41 -12.19
C GLY A 531 16.90 -12.43 -13.23
N THR A 532 17.01 -12.80 -14.51
CA THR A 532 16.37 -12.11 -15.63
C THR A 532 14.93 -12.58 -15.86
N SER A 533 14.49 -13.61 -15.11
CA SER A 533 13.15 -14.17 -15.17
C SER A 533 12.38 -13.79 -13.90
N GLY A 534 11.53 -12.76 -14.01
CA GLY A 534 10.56 -12.42 -12.97
C GLY A 534 9.47 -13.49 -12.81
N ASP A 535 8.38 -13.16 -12.12
CA ASP A 535 7.21 -14.03 -12.00
C ASP A 535 5.93 -13.26 -12.35
N SER A 536 4.89 -14.00 -12.78
CA SER A 536 3.55 -13.42 -12.99
C SER A 536 2.83 -13.24 -11.66
N LEU A 537 1.91 -12.29 -11.59
CA LEU A 537 0.90 -12.27 -10.53
C LEU A 537 0.00 -13.50 -10.72
N LYS A 538 -0.15 -14.33 -9.69
CA LYS A 538 -0.84 -15.63 -9.76
C LYS A 538 -2.03 -15.67 -8.80
N ALA A 539 -3.16 -16.21 -9.25
CA ALA A 539 -4.35 -16.46 -8.44
C ALA A 539 -4.48 -17.97 -8.16
N PHE A 540 -4.71 -18.33 -6.91
CA PHE A 540 -4.99 -19.69 -6.49
C PHE A 540 -6.36 -19.72 -5.80
N SER A 541 -7.24 -20.63 -6.22
CA SER A 541 -8.52 -20.80 -5.54
C SER A 541 -8.33 -21.46 -4.17
N PHE A 542 -9.08 -21.00 -3.18
CA PHE A 542 -9.15 -21.57 -1.84
C PHE A 542 -10.56 -22.10 -1.62
N SER A 543 -10.72 -23.41 -1.67
CA SER A 543 -12.03 -24.07 -1.68
C SER A 543 -11.98 -25.44 -1.04
N ALA A 544 -13.15 -25.95 -0.64
CA ALA A 544 -13.28 -27.30 -0.10
C ALA A 544 -13.06 -28.36 -1.18
N ASP A 545 -12.30 -29.40 -0.84
CA ASP A 545 -12.18 -30.65 -1.61
C ASP A 545 -13.39 -31.57 -1.40
N ALA A 546 -13.36 -32.77 -1.97
CA ALA A 546 -14.44 -33.76 -1.82
C ALA A 546 -14.65 -34.24 -0.36
N SER A 547 -13.66 -34.10 0.52
CA SER A 547 -13.78 -34.40 1.96
C SER A 547 -14.33 -33.23 2.77
N GLY A 548 -14.46 -32.05 2.16
CA GLY A 548 -14.85 -30.79 2.81
C GLY A 548 -13.67 -30.03 3.39
N GLN A 549 -12.40 -30.48 3.19
CA GLN A 549 -11.21 -29.77 3.62
C GLN A 549 -10.89 -28.62 2.67
N PHE A 550 -10.67 -27.42 3.21
CA PHE A 550 -10.26 -26.25 2.41
C PHE A 550 -8.78 -26.34 2.07
N LEU A 551 -8.47 -26.26 0.79
CA LEU A 551 -7.14 -26.30 0.22
C LEU A 551 -6.98 -25.21 -0.86
N LEU A 552 -5.72 -24.91 -1.17
CA LEU A 552 -5.38 -24.14 -2.37
C LEU A 552 -5.37 -25.06 -3.59
N SER A 553 -5.76 -24.55 -4.75
CA SER A 553 -5.56 -25.24 -6.02
C SER A 553 -4.07 -25.55 -6.20
N THR A 554 -3.74 -26.70 -6.80
CA THR A 554 -2.35 -27.15 -7.01
C THR A 554 -1.62 -26.41 -8.12
N SER A 555 -2.35 -25.58 -8.87
CA SER A 555 -1.81 -24.69 -9.90
C SER A 555 -2.62 -23.40 -9.93
N PRO A 556 -2.06 -22.30 -10.47
CA PRO A 556 -2.78 -21.04 -10.59
C PRO A 556 -4.06 -21.19 -11.43
N THR A 557 -5.15 -20.60 -10.98
CA THR A 557 -6.42 -20.53 -11.72
C THR A 557 -6.40 -19.43 -12.79
N SER A 558 -5.63 -18.37 -12.56
CA SER A 558 -5.30 -17.36 -13.57
C SER A 558 -3.97 -16.68 -13.24
N MET A 559 -3.36 -16.03 -14.25
CA MET A 559 -2.08 -15.34 -14.12
C MET A 559 -2.06 -14.07 -14.98
N SER A 560 -1.31 -13.05 -14.53
CA SER A 560 -1.03 -11.87 -15.35
C SER A 560 -0.16 -12.22 -16.56
N LEU A 561 -0.36 -11.48 -17.66
CA LEU A 561 0.55 -11.54 -18.82
C LEU A 561 1.84 -10.76 -18.53
N HIS A 562 1.76 -9.72 -17.71
CA HIS A 562 2.94 -8.98 -17.24
C HIS A 562 3.73 -9.81 -16.24
N VAL A 563 5.05 -9.75 -16.37
CA VAL A 563 6.00 -10.44 -15.49
C VAL A 563 6.69 -9.39 -14.62
N PHE A 564 6.63 -9.59 -13.31
CA PHE A 564 7.22 -8.70 -12.32
C PHE A 564 8.62 -9.18 -11.95
N ASN A 565 9.61 -8.28 -12.06
CA ASN A 565 10.96 -8.57 -11.59
C ASN A 565 11.08 -8.28 -10.08
N PHE A 566 12.24 -8.58 -9.49
CA PHE A 566 12.53 -8.21 -8.11
C PHE A 566 12.30 -6.68 -7.92
N SER A 567 11.58 -6.21 -6.93
CA SER A 567 11.25 -6.83 -5.62
C SER A 567 9.96 -7.69 -5.59
N GLY A 568 9.26 -7.86 -6.68
CA GLY A 568 7.94 -8.45 -6.72
C GLY A 568 6.84 -7.52 -6.18
N PRO A 569 5.60 -7.71 -6.61
CA PRO A 569 4.48 -6.91 -6.13
C PRO A 569 3.83 -7.50 -4.87
N THR A 570 3.33 -6.63 -3.99
CA THR A 570 2.39 -7.00 -2.93
C THR A 570 0.99 -6.58 -3.37
N PRO A 571 0.07 -7.52 -3.60
CA PRO A 571 -1.27 -7.21 -4.07
C PRO A 571 -2.16 -6.60 -2.98
N SER A 572 -3.02 -5.67 -3.39
CA SER A 572 -4.18 -5.19 -2.61
C SER A 572 -5.44 -5.40 -3.43
N VAL A 573 -6.57 -5.70 -2.79
CA VAL A 573 -7.85 -5.90 -3.49
C VAL A 573 -8.86 -4.86 -3.05
N SER A 574 -9.53 -4.22 -4.01
CA SER A 574 -10.72 -3.41 -3.74
C SER A 574 -11.94 -4.07 -4.36
N ALA A 575 -13.06 -4.06 -3.65
CA ALA A 575 -14.30 -4.68 -4.09
C ALA A 575 -15.53 -4.07 -3.41
N ASN A 576 -16.68 -4.27 -3.99
CA ASN A 576 -17.98 -4.12 -3.34
C ASN A 576 -18.44 -5.50 -2.84
N GLY A 577 -18.05 -5.85 -1.62
CA GLY A 577 -18.27 -7.19 -1.07
C GLY A 577 -17.63 -8.27 -1.93
N THR A 578 -18.43 -9.12 -2.56
CA THR A 578 -17.98 -10.19 -3.48
C THR A 578 -18.05 -9.80 -4.96
N SER A 579 -18.27 -8.51 -5.28
CA SER A 579 -18.46 -8.02 -6.64
C SER A 579 -17.45 -6.94 -7.00
N ASN A 580 -17.17 -6.78 -8.29
CA ASN A 580 -16.30 -5.73 -8.84
C ASN A 580 -14.87 -5.74 -8.28
N GLY A 581 -14.33 -6.92 -7.96
CA GLY A 581 -12.98 -7.06 -7.44
C GLY A 581 -11.93 -6.59 -8.43
N ILE A 582 -10.99 -5.75 -7.96
CA ILE A 582 -9.82 -5.30 -8.70
C ILE A 582 -8.59 -5.59 -7.85
N VAL A 583 -7.61 -6.28 -8.43
CA VAL A 583 -6.29 -6.49 -7.82
C VAL A 583 -5.36 -5.37 -8.26
N TRP A 584 -4.85 -4.64 -7.29
CA TRP A 584 -3.91 -3.54 -7.48
C TRP A 584 -2.51 -3.98 -7.06
N VAL A 585 -1.53 -3.73 -7.90
CA VAL A 585 -0.12 -4.03 -7.63
C VAL A 585 0.81 -2.94 -8.16
N LEU A 586 2.00 -2.83 -7.55
CA LEU A 586 3.05 -1.94 -7.99
C LEU A 586 4.20 -2.74 -8.61
N ASP A 587 4.58 -2.42 -9.85
CA ASP A 587 5.86 -2.82 -10.39
C ASP A 587 6.93 -1.82 -9.95
N ASN A 588 7.70 -2.21 -8.96
CA ASN A 588 8.80 -1.43 -8.39
C ASN A 588 10.18 -1.88 -8.90
N SER A 589 10.25 -2.64 -9.98
CA SER A 589 11.50 -3.19 -10.51
C SER A 589 12.54 -2.13 -10.91
N GLN A 590 12.08 -0.89 -11.11
CA GLN A 590 12.94 0.25 -11.42
C GLN A 590 13.49 0.98 -10.18
N TYR A 591 13.33 0.38 -8.98
CA TYR A 591 13.91 0.95 -7.76
C TYR A 591 15.45 1.01 -7.85
N GLY A 592 16.09 1.89 -7.09
CA GLY A 592 17.55 1.99 -7.03
C GLY A 592 18.03 3.38 -6.59
N PRO A 593 19.33 3.56 -6.46
CA PRO A 593 19.91 4.87 -6.18
C PRO A 593 19.64 5.83 -7.35
N PRO A 594 19.57 7.14 -7.11
CA PRO A 594 19.36 8.15 -8.15
C PRO A 594 20.62 8.29 -9.04
N THR A 595 20.87 7.29 -9.87
CA THR A 595 21.91 7.31 -10.91
C THR A 595 21.23 7.34 -12.27
N PRO A 596 21.93 7.76 -13.35
CA PRO A 596 21.34 7.80 -14.69
C PRO A 596 20.69 6.49 -15.17
N ASN A 597 20.99 5.35 -14.52
CA ASN A 597 20.52 4.02 -14.91
C ASN A 597 19.78 3.26 -13.79
N GLY A 598 19.49 3.86 -12.63
CA GLY A 598 19.11 3.10 -11.43
C GLY A 598 17.82 3.53 -10.72
N SER A 599 17.04 4.45 -11.28
CA SER A 599 15.77 4.86 -10.67
C SER A 599 14.80 5.31 -11.76
N GLY A 600 13.80 4.49 -12.01
CA GLY A 600 12.68 4.79 -12.88
C GLY A 600 11.37 4.87 -12.10
N PRO A 601 10.27 5.20 -12.78
CA PRO A 601 8.96 5.31 -12.15
C PRO A 601 8.47 3.95 -11.68
N THR A 602 7.70 3.93 -10.59
CA THR A 602 6.85 2.78 -10.30
C THR A 602 5.69 2.72 -11.30
N VAL A 603 5.19 1.53 -11.60
CA VAL A 603 4.00 1.36 -12.42
C VAL A 603 2.89 0.75 -11.57
N LEU A 604 1.78 1.47 -11.42
CA LEU A 604 0.57 0.94 -10.79
C LEU A 604 -0.22 0.16 -11.84
N HIS A 605 -0.53 -1.10 -11.53
CA HIS A 605 -1.35 -1.99 -12.35
C HIS A 605 -2.67 -2.30 -11.67
N ALA A 606 -3.73 -2.47 -12.46
CA ALA A 606 -5.06 -2.88 -12.05
C ALA A 606 -5.51 -4.09 -12.87
N TYR A 607 -5.84 -5.19 -12.21
CA TYR A 607 -6.30 -6.43 -12.85
C TYR A 607 -7.72 -6.78 -12.41
N ASP A 608 -8.49 -7.41 -13.29
CA ASP A 608 -9.74 -8.05 -12.93
C ASP A 608 -9.47 -9.19 -11.94
N ALA A 609 -10.00 -9.09 -10.73
CA ALA A 609 -9.78 -10.10 -9.69
C ALA A 609 -10.34 -11.48 -10.04
N THR A 610 -11.28 -11.58 -10.99
CA THR A 610 -11.83 -12.86 -11.46
C THR A 610 -10.96 -13.53 -12.52
N ASN A 611 -10.08 -12.78 -13.18
CA ASN A 611 -9.16 -13.28 -14.18
C ASN A 611 -7.96 -12.33 -14.38
N LEU A 612 -6.82 -12.65 -13.80
CA LEU A 612 -5.62 -11.84 -13.87
C LEU A 612 -5.00 -11.67 -15.27
N ALA A 613 -5.41 -12.47 -16.26
CA ALA A 613 -5.01 -12.24 -17.64
C ALA A 613 -5.64 -10.96 -18.24
N ASN A 614 -6.68 -10.42 -17.57
CA ASN A 614 -7.35 -9.20 -17.95
C ASN A 614 -6.79 -8.01 -17.13
N GLU A 615 -5.77 -7.35 -17.66
CA GLU A 615 -5.29 -6.08 -17.15
C GLU A 615 -6.26 -4.98 -17.58
N LEU A 616 -6.88 -4.32 -16.60
CA LEU A 616 -7.86 -3.26 -16.82
C LEU A 616 -7.17 -1.95 -17.20
N TRP A 617 -6.06 -1.66 -16.52
CA TRP A 617 -5.33 -0.42 -16.67
C TRP A 617 -3.94 -0.51 -16.02
N ASN A 618 -2.99 0.29 -16.52
CA ASN A 618 -1.76 0.62 -15.78
C ASN A 618 -1.33 2.07 -16.02
N SER A 619 -0.49 2.60 -15.12
CA SER A 619 -0.10 4.00 -15.10
C SER A 619 0.86 4.42 -16.23
N ALA A 620 1.39 3.46 -17.00
CA ALA A 620 2.28 3.73 -18.13
C ALA A 620 1.56 3.80 -19.48
N GLN A 621 0.25 3.48 -19.55
CA GLN A 621 -0.50 3.38 -20.81
C GLN A 621 -0.95 4.72 -21.39
N ALA A 622 -1.15 5.74 -20.53
CA ALA A 622 -1.71 7.01 -20.97
C ALA A 622 -0.71 7.81 -21.83
N ALA A 623 -1.22 8.46 -22.87
CA ALA A 623 -0.42 9.32 -23.72
C ALA A 623 0.22 10.47 -22.92
N ASN A 624 1.43 10.89 -23.35
CA ASN A 624 2.20 11.96 -22.72
C ASN A 624 2.54 11.73 -21.25
N ASN A 625 2.64 10.47 -20.83
CA ASN A 625 2.95 10.09 -19.44
C ASN A 625 2.00 10.72 -18.40
N ARG A 626 0.72 10.95 -18.78
CA ARG A 626 -0.27 11.61 -17.92
C ARG A 626 -0.36 10.96 -16.53
N ASP A 627 -0.31 9.63 -16.48
CA ASP A 627 -0.56 8.85 -15.29
C ASP A 627 0.72 8.31 -14.64
N LEU A 628 1.90 8.72 -15.12
CA LEU A 628 3.16 8.20 -14.62
C LEU A 628 3.34 8.56 -13.14
N ALA A 629 3.69 7.56 -12.32
CA ALA A 629 4.02 7.76 -10.91
C ALA A 629 5.43 8.36 -10.73
N GLY A 630 5.75 8.74 -9.50
CA GLY A 630 7.11 9.05 -9.09
C GLY A 630 8.04 7.83 -9.13
N ASN A 631 9.32 8.05 -8.82
CA ASN A 631 10.33 7.00 -8.86
C ASN A 631 10.06 5.89 -7.85
N ALA A 632 10.32 4.67 -8.27
CA ALA A 632 10.02 3.46 -7.55
C ALA A 632 10.77 3.35 -6.20
N VAL A 633 10.05 2.82 -5.23
CA VAL A 633 10.55 2.39 -3.92
C VAL A 633 10.13 0.94 -3.75
N LYS A 634 11.07 0.03 -3.43
CA LYS A 634 10.76 -1.39 -3.30
C LYS A 634 9.84 -1.67 -2.11
N PHE A 635 9.01 -2.71 -2.21
CA PHE A 635 8.10 -3.22 -1.19
C PHE A 635 6.93 -2.29 -0.80
N THR A 636 6.72 -1.19 -1.51
CA THR A 636 5.55 -0.34 -1.27
C THR A 636 4.26 -1.02 -1.71
N VAL A 637 3.17 -0.70 -1.01
CA VAL A 637 1.84 -1.29 -1.23
C VAL A 637 0.84 -0.16 -1.47
N PRO A 638 -0.02 -0.25 -2.51
CA PRO A 638 -1.01 0.77 -2.75
C PRO A 638 -2.15 0.70 -1.72
N THR A 639 -2.65 1.85 -1.29
CA THR A 639 -3.85 1.96 -0.47
C THR A 639 -5.03 2.35 -1.32
N VAL A 640 -6.11 1.58 -1.25
CA VAL A 640 -7.35 1.85 -1.99
C VAL A 640 -8.45 2.24 -1.01
N ALA A 641 -8.96 3.46 -1.12
CA ALA A 641 -10.03 3.96 -0.27
C ALA A 641 -10.81 5.09 -0.93
N ASN A 642 -12.12 5.08 -0.80
CA ASN A 642 -13.02 6.17 -1.20
C ASN A 642 -12.82 6.63 -2.64
N GLY A 643 -12.76 5.68 -3.58
CA GLY A 643 -12.62 5.95 -5.02
C GLY A 643 -11.23 6.43 -5.45
N LYS A 644 -10.21 6.24 -4.63
CA LYS A 644 -8.83 6.63 -4.90
C LYS A 644 -7.85 5.51 -4.59
N VAL A 645 -6.70 5.56 -5.28
CA VAL A 645 -5.53 4.70 -5.04
C VAL A 645 -4.34 5.61 -4.71
N TYR A 646 -3.73 5.39 -3.56
CA TYR A 646 -2.61 6.15 -3.04
C TYR A 646 -1.33 5.32 -3.16
N VAL A 647 -0.29 5.91 -3.75
CA VAL A 647 0.98 5.25 -4.06
C VAL A 647 2.14 6.06 -3.50
N GLY A 648 2.86 5.48 -2.55
CA GLY A 648 4.10 6.06 -2.04
C GLY A 648 5.25 5.85 -3.03
N THR A 649 6.02 6.90 -3.28
CA THR A 649 7.18 6.89 -4.16
C THR A 649 8.39 7.55 -3.49
N ARG A 650 9.46 7.80 -4.23
CA ARG A 650 10.71 8.30 -3.67
C ARG A 650 10.62 9.71 -3.09
N THR A 651 9.79 10.58 -3.65
CA THR A 651 9.70 12.00 -3.26
C THR A 651 8.27 12.54 -3.29
N GLU A 652 7.29 11.67 -3.51
CA GLU A 652 5.90 12.09 -3.58
C GLU A 652 4.93 10.95 -3.19
N LEU A 653 3.75 11.34 -2.77
CA LEU A 653 2.57 10.49 -2.64
C LEU A 653 1.68 10.77 -3.85
N ASP A 654 1.55 9.80 -4.73
CA ASP A 654 0.70 9.89 -5.91
C ASP A 654 -0.73 9.46 -5.61
N VAL A 655 -1.70 10.19 -6.17
CA VAL A 655 -3.12 9.93 -5.98
C VAL A 655 -3.79 9.70 -7.33
N TYR A 656 -4.36 8.51 -7.49
CA TYR A 656 -5.12 8.10 -8.67
C TYR A 656 -6.62 8.03 -8.35
N GLY A 657 -7.45 8.20 -9.36
CA GLY A 657 -8.90 8.12 -9.22
C GLY A 657 -9.61 8.37 -10.54
N LEU A 658 -10.94 8.50 -10.47
CA LEU A 658 -11.75 8.80 -11.66
C LEU A 658 -11.44 10.21 -12.16
N LEU A 659 -11.12 10.31 -13.44
CA LEU A 659 -10.76 11.56 -14.11
C LEU A 659 -11.99 12.46 -14.29
N PRO A 660 -11.82 13.79 -14.27
CA PRO A 660 -12.87 14.69 -14.72
C PRO A 660 -13.11 14.49 -16.22
N ASN A 661 -14.39 14.38 -16.60
CA ASN A 661 -14.82 14.27 -18.01
C ASN A 661 -14.67 15.58 -18.76
#